data_cdc12f691a60fa5049cd6a76b56f3b40
#
_entry.id   cdc12f691a60fa5049cd6a76b56f3b40
#
_cell.length_a   1.000
_cell.length_b   1.000
_cell.length_c   1.000
_cell.angle_alpha   90.00
_cell.angle_beta   90.00
_cell.angle_gamma   90.00
#
_symmetry.space_group_name_H-M   'P 1'
#
loop_
_entity.id
_entity.type
_entity.pdbx_description
1 polymer ?
#
loop_
_entity_poly.entity_id
_entity_poly.type
_entity_poly.pdbx_seq_one_letter_code
_entity_poly.pdbx_strand_id
1 'polypeptide(L)'
;MENLIYILPVFGVIALIYMAVLSSWVTKQDAGDAKMQGIAKNIADGAMAFLNAEYKILAVFVVIAGAALGILSQVPKVAEHSSWLIVVAFVIGAVFSAAAGNVGMRIATKANVRTTQAAKTSLAQALKVSFAGGTVMGLGVAGLAVFGLSFLFIIFFHLFMGGEVNAGNAHLMTKVLEVLAGFSIGAESIALFARVGGGIYTKAADVGADLVGKVEAGIPEDDPRNPATIADNVGDNVGDVAGMGADLFGSYVATVLAAMVLGNYIITTPENQGLFTNFGGIGPILLPVLIAGLGIIWSIIGSWLVSVNDDNGNVQQALNIGNWVSLALTAVSTYFVIKWMLPTEMYMSYFGEGIKTVTSNGVFISTVIGLVVGLLISSITEYYTALGTKPVLSLVRQSATGAATNIIAGLSLGMMSTWMPIVLFAAAIVGAYNFAGFYGVAIAAGAMMATTAMQLAIDAFGPIADNAGGIAEMSGLPEEVRGRTDVLDSVGNTTAAIGKGFAIASAALTALALFAAYVTFTGIDGINIFKAPVLASLFIGGMIPVVFSALAMSSVGKAAMDMVQEVRRQFREIPGILEGTGTPEYGKCVEISTKAALREMMLPGAITILTPIAMGLLLGAEALGAYMAGVTVSGVLWAIFQNNAGGAWDNAKKSFEKGVEINGEIFYKKSEPHKAAVTGDTVGDPFKDTSGPSMNILIKLSSLVGLAIAPLIAVESSDCKTMEGKACEMKQGKCCMKVEESAENENAAAVDTTSFKEAVENAKSSEEKK
;
A
#
# COMPACT_ATOMS: atom_id res chain seq x y z
N MET A 1 28.68 9.56 17.96
CA MET A 1 27.70 9.60 16.87
C MET A 1 27.46 8.23 16.22
N GLU A 2 28.33 7.27 16.46
CA GLU A 2 28.22 5.88 15.98
C GLU A 2 27.00 5.10 16.53
N ASN A 3 26.45 5.55 17.66
CA ASN A 3 25.36 4.86 18.35
C ASN A 3 23.94 5.17 17.82
N LEU A 4 23.77 6.00 16.77
CA LEU A 4 22.44 6.34 16.26
C LEU A 4 21.69 5.11 15.73
N ILE A 5 22.41 4.18 15.14
CA ILE A 5 21.83 2.93 14.60
C ILE A 5 21.03 2.18 15.68
N TYR A 6 21.48 2.18 16.95
CA TYR A 6 20.80 1.50 18.07
C TYR A 6 19.58 2.26 18.60
N ILE A 7 19.42 3.55 18.23
CA ILE A 7 18.25 4.36 18.62
C ILE A 7 17.07 4.07 17.69
N LEU A 8 17.31 3.67 16.44
CA LEU A 8 16.24 3.46 15.47
C LEU A 8 15.17 2.43 15.91
N PRO A 9 15.52 1.24 16.45
CA PRO A 9 14.51 0.31 16.95
C PRO A 9 13.70 0.86 18.13
N VAL A 10 14.24 1.83 18.87
CA VAL A 10 13.57 2.41 20.06
C VAL A 10 12.28 3.12 19.68
N PHE A 11 12.21 3.75 18.50
CA PHE A 11 10.97 4.35 18.01
C PHE A 11 9.85 3.31 17.84
N GLY A 12 10.20 2.14 17.29
CA GLY A 12 9.27 1.03 17.18
C GLY A 12 8.82 0.50 18.55
N VAL A 13 9.76 0.38 19.49
CA VAL A 13 9.45 -0.03 20.88
C VAL A 13 8.53 0.97 21.58
N ILE A 14 8.75 2.28 21.42
CA ILE A 14 7.87 3.32 21.97
C ILE A 14 6.45 3.16 21.40
N ALA A 15 6.30 2.96 20.08
CA ALA A 15 5.02 2.71 19.45
C ALA A 15 4.32 1.49 20.05
N LEU A 16 5.04 0.36 20.19
CA LEU A 16 4.48 -0.90 20.71
C LEU A 16 4.10 -0.79 22.19
N ILE A 17 4.86 -0.05 23.00
CA ILE A 17 4.50 0.21 24.40
C ILE A 17 3.24 1.06 24.48
N TYR A 18 3.18 2.16 23.73
CA TYR A 18 1.99 3.03 23.73
C TYR A 18 0.75 2.31 23.16
N MET A 19 0.93 1.51 22.11
CA MET A 19 -0.10 0.59 21.59
C MET A 19 -0.64 -0.33 22.70
N ALA A 20 0.23 -0.96 23.49
CA ALA A 20 -0.17 -1.87 24.57
C ALA A 20 -0.94 -1.13 25.68
N VAL A 21 -0.51 0.07 26.06
CA VAL A 21 -1.20 0.93 27.03
C VAL A 21 -2.60 1.29 26.53
N LEU A 22 -2.70 1.74 25.27
CA LEU A 22 -3.96 2.15 24.67
C LEU A 22 -4.91 0.95 24.46
N SER A 23 -4.39 -0.20 24.03
CA SER A 23 -5.14 -1.45 23.94
C SER A 23 -5.72 -1.90 25.28
N SER A 24 -4.93 -1.76 26.36
CA SER A 24 -5.40 -2.01 27.72
C SER A 24 -6.52 -1.02 28.12
N TRP A 25 -6.38 0.25 27.74
CA TRP A 25 -7.40 1.27 28.01
C TRP A 25 -8.71 0.96 27.28
N VAL A 26 -8.67 0.65 25.98
CA VAL A 26 -9.86 0.26 25.19
C VAL A 26 -10.53 -0.97 25.79
N THR A 27 -9.76 -1.98 26.16
CA THR A 27 -10.30 -3.24 26.71
C THR A 27 -11.00 -3.06 28.05
N LYS A 28 -10.62 -2.03 28.83
CA LYS A 28 -11.24 -1.69 30.14
C LYS A 28 -12.53 -0.88 30.03
N GLN A 29 -12.86 -0.33 28.83
CA GLN A 29 -14.11 0.38 28.62
C GLN A 29 -15.28 -0.59 28.76
N ASP A 30 -16.45 -0.09 29.14
CA ASP A 30 -17.68 -0.86 29.29
C ASP A 30 -18.09 -1.51 27.95
N ALA A 31 -18.36 -2.81 27.98
CA ALA A 31 -18.77 -3.59 26.81
C ALA A 31 -20.31 -3.72 26.69
N GLY A 32 -21.08 -3.04 27.54
CA GLY A 32 -22.53 -3.03 27.50
C GLY A 32 -23.18 -4.29 28.04
N ASP A 33 -24.43 -4.52 27.66
CA ASP A 33 -25.26 -5.61 28.18
C ASP A 33 -24.89 -6.99 27.56
N ALA A 34 -25.53 -8.05 28.10
CA ALA A 34 -25.25 -9.43 27.70
C ALA A 34 -25.57 -9.72 26.22
N LYS A 35 -26.59 -9.04 25.64
CA LYS A 35 -26.96 -9.20 24.23
C LYS A 35 -25.88 -8.61 23.32
N MET A 36 -25.43 -7.37 23.58
CA MET A 36 -24.33 -6.73 22.87
C MET A 36 -23.05 -7.57 22.94
N GLN A 37 -22.68 -8.05 24.13
CA GLN A 37 -21.50 -8.88 24.33
C GLN A 37 -21.61 -10.23 23.60
N GLY A 38 -22.81 -10.84 23.52
CA GLY A 38 -23.06 -12.06 22.77
C GLY A 38 -22.83 -11.89 21.27
N ILE A 39 -23.35 -10.82 20.69
CA ILE A 39 -23.14 -10.46 19.27
C ILE A 39 -21.66 -10.21 19.00
N ALA A 40 -21.00 -9.37 19.79
CA ALA A 40 -19.59 -9.07 19.68
C ALA A 40 -18.70 -10.31 19.79
N LYS A 41 -19.09 -11.28 20.63
CA LYS A 41 -18.39 -12.56 20.75
C LYS A 41 -18.52 -13.38 19.46
N ASN A 42 -19.71 -13.46 18.87
CA ASN A 42 -19.90 -14.18 17.60
C ASN A 42 -19.06 -13.57 16.47
N ILE A 43 -18.99 -12.25 16.40
CA ILE A 43 -18.12 -11.52 15.45
C ILE A 43 -16.64 -11.86 15.70
N ALA A 44 -16.18 -11.78 16.95
CA ALA A 44 -14.79 -12.06 17.31
C ALA A 44 -14.41 -13.55 17.05
N ASP A 45 -15.30 -14.49 17.38
CA ASP A 45 -15.08 -15.90 17.14
C ASP A 45 -15.03 -16.22 15.64
N GLY A 46 -15.91 -15.60 14.83
CA GLY A 46 -15.90 -15.69 13.37
C GLY A 46 -14.61 -15.15 12.75
N ALA A 47 -14.19 -13.96 13.16
CA ALA A 47 -12.95 -13.32 12.69
C ALA A 47 -11.71 -14.16 13.02
N MET A 48 -11.66 -14.74 14.24
CA MET A 48 -10.59 -15.65 14.62
C MET A 48 -10.62 -16.96 13.85
N ALA A 49 -11.81 -17.48 13.52
CA ALA A 49 -11.94 -18.71 12.72
C ALA A 49 -11.39 -18.49 11.30
N PHE A 50 -11.69 -17.36 10.67
CA PHE A 50 -11.13 -16.97 9.37
C PHE A 50 -9.61 -16.88 9.44
N LEU A 51 -9.04 -16.07 10.33
CA LEU A 51 -7.58 -15.89 10.43
C LEU A 51 -6.85 -17.21 10.70
N ASN A 52 -7.39 -18.07 11.54
CA ASN A 52 -6.79 -19.38 11.81
C ASN A 52 -6.79 -20.28 10.56
N ALA A 53 -7.81 -20.21 9.73
CA ALA A 53 -7.89 -20.95 8.48
C ALA A 53 -6.93 -20.37 7.44
N GLU A 54 -6.86 -19.05 7.32
CA GLU A 54 -5.95 -18.34 6.44
C GLU A 54 -4.49 -18.61 6.79
N TYR A 55 -4.09 -18.50 8.06
CA TYR A 55 -2.71 -18.71 8.49
C TYR A 55 -2.19 -20.13 8.21
N LYS A 56 -3.06 -21.14 8.17
CA LYS A 56 -2.66 -22.51 7.76
C LYS A 56 -2.22 -22.55 6.30
N ILE A 57 -2.94 -21.85 5.41
CA ILE A 57 -2.58 -21.77 3.98
C ILE A 57 -1.33 -20.93 3.81
N LEU A 58 -1.26 -19.79 4.49
CA LEU A 58 -0.11 -18.90 4.46
C LEU A 58 1.17 -19.57 4.99
N ALA A 59 1.07 -20.41 6.02
CA ALA A 59 2.22 -21.16 6.50
C ALA A 59 2.78 -22.12 5.44
N VAL A 60 1.92 -22.81 4.68
CA VAL A 60 2.34 -23.65 3.56
C VAL A 60 3.00 -22.81 2.47
N PHE A 61 2.42 -21.67 2.12
CA PHE A 61 3.01 -20.72 1.17
C PHE A 61 4.40 -20.23 1.62
N VAL A 62 4.54 -19.82 2.88
CA VAL A 62 5.82 -19.34 3.47
C VAL A 62 6.90 -20.41 3.39
N VAL A 63 6.56 -21.69 3.62
CA VAL A 63 7.51 -22.79 3.48
C VAL A 63 7.93 -22.95 2.03
N ILE A 64 7.00 -22.94 1.07
CA ILE A 64 7.31 -23.12 -0.36
C ILE A 64 8.15 -21.95 -0.89
N ALA A 65 7.71 -20.71 -0.62
CA ALA A 65 8.41 -19.50 -1.08
C ALA A 65 9.78 -19.35 -0.39
N GLY A 66 9.86 -19.64 0.92
CA GLY A 66 11.11 -19.65 1.66
C GLY A 66 12.11 -20.69 1.11
N ALA A 67 11.65 -21.89 0.77
CA ALA A 67 12.48 -22.90 0.12
C ALA A 67 12.97 -22.43 -1.26
N ALA A 68 12.11 -21.81 -2.07
CA ALA A 68 12.48 -21.25 -3.37
C ALA A 68 13.54 -20.14 -3.22
N LEU A 69 13.37 -19.21 -2.29
CA LEU A 69 14.38 -18.18 -1.98
C LEU A 69 15.68 -18.78 -1.47
N GLY A 70 15.61 -19.83 -0.63
CA GLY A 70 16.77 -20.56 -0.13
C GLY A 70 17.56 -21.22 -1.25
N ILE A 71 16.89 -21.85 -2.22
CA ILE A 71 17.54 -22.44 -3.40
C ILE A 71 18.14 -21.33 -4.26
N LEU A 72 17.40 -20.25 -4.51
CA LEU A 72 17.87 -19.12 -5.32
C LEU A 72 19.13 -18.50 -4.71
N SER A 73 19.21 -18.34 -3.39
CA SER A 73 20.36 -17.76 -2.69
C SER A 73 21.66 -18.60 -2.81
N GLN A 74 21.56 -19.89 -3.22
CA GLN A 74 22.72 -20.76 -3.44
C GLN A 74 23.23 -20.73 -4.89
N VAL A 75 22.50 -20.10 -5.81
CA VAL A 75 22.97 -19.93 -7.20
C VAL A 75 24.21 -19.04 -7.19
N PRO A 76 25.34 -19.42 -7.81
CA PRO A 76 26.61 -18.70 -7.70
C PRO A 76 26.52 -17.20 -7.95
N LYS A 77 25.81 -16.77 -9.00
CA LYS A 77 25.58 -15.33 -9.29
C LYS A 77 24.82 -14.59 -8.20
N VAL A 78 23.88 -15.25 -7.53
CA VAL A 78 23.08 -14.66 -6.44
C VAL A 78 23.84 -14.69 -5.11
N ALA A 79 24.61 -15.75 -4.85
CA ALA A 79 25.37 -15.94 -3.60
C ALA A 79 26.45 -14.86 -3.36
N GLU A 80 26.94 -14.22 -4.41
CA GLU A 80 27.86 -13.07 -4.29
C GLU A 80 27.18 -11.87 -3.63
N HIS A 81 25.91 -11.64 -3.94
CA HIS A 81 25.14 -10.48 -3.50
C HIS A 81 24.15 -10.80 -2.39
N SER A 82 23.76 -12.05 -2.17
CA SER A 82 22.77 -12.49 -1.19
C SER A 82 23.29 -13.58 -0.27
N SER A 83 22.43 -14.08 0.63
CA SER A 83 22.73 -15.15 1.58
C SER A 83 21.47 -15.94 1.91
N TRP A 84 21.61 -17.21 2.36
CA TRP A 84 20.49 -18.00 2.87
C TRP A 84 19.69 -17.30 3.99
N LEU A 85 20.29 -16.32 4.67
CA LEU A 85 19.63 -15.47 5.69
C LEU A 85 18.46 -14.65 5.12
N ILE A 86 18.35 -14.50 3.80
CA ILE A 86 17.16 -13.91 3.15
C ILE A 86 15.89 -14.70 3.49
N VAL A 87 15.99 -16.02 3.70
CA VAL A 87 14.88 -16.87 4.15
C VAL A 87 14.46 -16.52 5.57
N VAL A 88 15.43 -16.27 6.45
CA VAL A 88 15.15 -15.86 7.84
C VAL A 88 14.46 -14.50 7.85
N ALA A 89 14.96 -13.54 7.09
CA ALA A 89 14.34 -12.22 6.94
C ALA A 89 12.91 -12.34 6.36
N PHE A 90 12.71 -13.18 5.33
CA PHE A 90 11.42 -13.46 4.72
C PHE A 90 10.41 -14.01 5.72
N VAL A 91 10.79 -15.02 6.52
CA VAL A 91 9.91 -15.62 7.54
C VAL A 91 9.56 -14.60 8.61
N ILE A 92 10.54 -13.81 9.09
CA ILE A 92 10.27 -12.77 10.08
C ILE A 92 9.33 -11.71 9.52
N GLY A 93 9.50 -11.28 8.25
CA GLY A 93 8.61 -10.34 7.56
C GLY A 93 7.19 -10.86 7.46
N ALA A 94 7.04 -12.12 7.07
CA ALA A 94 5.74 -12.80 7.01
C ALA A 94 5.05 -12.86 8.39
N VAL A 95 5.78 -13.24 9.43
CA VAL A 95 5.25 -13.29 10.81
C VAL A 95 4.85 -11.91 11.32
N PHE A 96 5.64 -10.88 11.04
CA PHE A 96 5.35 -9.51 11.50
C PHE A 96 4.13 -8.92 10.77
N SER A 97 3.98 -9.18 9.46
CA SER A 97 2.80 -8.77 8.68
C SER A 97 1.54 -9.45 9.20
N ALA A 98 1.58 -10.77 9.43
CA ALA A 98 0.49 -11.51 10.03
C ALA A 98 0.17 -11.01 11.45
N ALA A 99 1.18 -10.68 12.25
CA ALA A 99 1.00 -10.13 13.60
C ALA A 99 0.36 -8.74 13.56
N ALA A 100 0.75 -7.87 12.61
CA ALA A 100 0.16 -6.55 12.43
C ALA A 100 -1.34 -6.63 12.13
N GLY A 101 -1.77 -7.49 11.20
CA GLY A 101 -3.17 -7.76 10.91
C GLY A 101 -3.92 -8.35 12.12
N ASN A 102 -3.31 -9.31 12.82
CA ASN A 102 -3.90 -9.95 13.99
C ASN A 102 -4.14 -8.96 15.15
N VAL A 103 -3.17 -8.08 15.43
CA VAL A 103 -3.31 -7.02 16.45
C VAL A 103 -4.46 -6.08 16.10
N GLY A 104 -4.54 -5.63 14.83
CA GLY A 104 -5.62 -4.78 14.34
C GLY A 104 -6.99 -5.41 14.53
N MET A 105 -7.17 -6.65 14.04
CA MET A 105 -8.43 -7.36 14.15
C MET A 105 -8.86 -7.60 15.61
N ARG A 106 -7.92 -8.00 16.48
CA ARG A 106 -8.23 -8.24 17.91
C ARG A 106 -8.64 -6.98 18.67
N ILE A 107 -8.07 -5.85 18.32
CA ILE A 107 -8.48 -4.60 18.98
C ILE A 107 -9.79 -4.07 18.39
N ALA A 108 -10.00 -4.19 17.08
CA ALA A 108 -11.24 -3.77 16.42
C ALA A 108 -12.44 -4.53 16.99
N THR A 109 -12.40 -5.86 17.03
CA THR A 109 -13.49 -6.69 17.60
C THR A 109 -13.79 -6.37 19.07
N LYS A 110 -12.83 -5.88 19.85
CA LYS A 110 -13.06 -5.40 21.21
C LYS A 110 -13.59 -3.97 21.23
N ALA A 111 -13.15 -3.11 20.31
CA ALA A 111 -13.56 -1.71 20.23
C ALA A 111 -15.00 -1.58 19.73
N ASN A 112 -15.45 -2.42 18.79
CA ASN A 112 -16.77 -2.38 18.19
C ASN A 112 -17.88 -2.22 19.23
N VAL A 113 -18.04 -3.21 20.11
CA VAL A 113 -19.08 -3.22 21.15
C VAL A 113 -18.90 -2.09 22.17
N ARG A 114 -17.67 -1.68 22.46
CA ARG A 114 -17.38 -0.59 23.40
C ARG A 114 -17.68 0.77 22.80
N THR A 115 -17.52 0.92 21.49
CA THR A 115 -17.96 2.10 20.74
C THR A 115 -19.48 2.20 20.75
N THR A 116 -20.19 1.08 20.54
CA THR A 116 -21.65 1.02 20.65
C THR A 116 -22.11 1.46 22.06
N GLN A 117 -21.49 0.92 23.11
CA GLN A 117 -21.81 1.31 24.49
C GLN A 117 -21.50 2.78 24.78
N ALA A 118 -20.39 3.29 24.27
CA ALA A 118 -20.01 4.71 24.41
C ALA A 118 -20.99 5.64 23.67
N ALA A 119 -21.52 5.19 22.51
CA ALA A 119 -22.53 5.92 21.74
C ALA A 119 -23.85 6.13 22.49
N LYS A 120 -24.16 5.29 23.49
CA LYS A 120 -25.32 5.53 24.39
C LYS A 120 -25.16 6.84 25.19
N THR A 121 -23.93 7.28 25.43
CA THR A 121 -23.64 8.47 26.23
C THR A 121 -23.48 9.72 25.34
N SER A 122 -22.59 9.67 24.33
CA SER A 122 -22.34 10.80 23.43
C SER A 122 -21.52 10.38 22.20
N LEU A 123 -21.61 11.17 21.12
CA LEU A 123 -20.76 11.06 19.94
C LEU A 123 -19.27 11.21 20.30
N ALA A 124 -18.93 12.14 21.19
CA ALA A 124 -17.56 12.38 21.63
C ALA A 124 -16.93 11.16 22.30
N GLN A 125 -17.67 10.44 23.13
CA GLN A 125 -17.17 9.23 23.77
C GLN A 125 -17.05 8.07 22.76
N ALA A 126 -18.01 7.91 21.85
CA ALA A 126 -17.96 6.91 20.80
C ALA A 126 -16.73 7.12 19.88
N LEU A 127 -16.48 8.36 19.43
CA LEU A 127 -15.29 8.72 18.67
C LEU A 127 -14.01 8.39 19.44
N LYS A 128 -13.95 8.71 20.72
CA LYS A 128 -12.75 8.45 21.54
C LYS A 128 -12.41 6.96 21.61
N VAL A 129 -13.41 6.09 21.73
CA VAL A 129 -13.20 4.64 21.82
C VAL A 129 -12.84 4.05 20.45
N SER A 130 -13.58 4.38 19.40
CA SER A 130 -13.35 3.88 18.04
C SER A 130 -11.99 4.33 17.50
N PHE A 131 -11.66 5.62 17.65
CA PHE A 131 -10.38 6.16 17.22
C PHE A 131 -9.19 5.61 18.03
N ALA A 132 -9.36 5.35 19.33
CA ALA A 132 -8.35 4.67 20.13
C ALA A 132 -8.09 3.24 19.61
N GLY A 133 -9.14 2.51 19.20
CA GLY A 133 -9.01 1.21 18.55
C GLY A 133 -8.19 1.30 17.25
N GLY A 134 -8.51 2.26 16.40
CA GLY A 134 -7.74 2.54 15.17
C GLY A 134 -6.29 2.92 15.46
N THR A 135 -6.04 3.75 16.49
CA THR A 135 -4.68 4.16 16.90
C THR A 135 -3.84 2.98 17.36
N VAL A 136 -4.42 2.01 18.08
CA VAL A 136 -3.72 0.76 18.45
C VAL A 136 -3.25 0.02 17.22
N MET A 137 -4.08 -0.10 16.19
CA MET A 137 -3.71 -0.72 14.93
C MET A 137 -2.59 0.05 14.22
N GLY A 138 -2.75 1.35 14.05
CA GLY A 138 -1.76 2.20 13.37
C GLY A 138 -0.38 2.14 14.01
N LEU A 139 -0.32 2.20 15.35
CA LEU A 139 0.93 2.08 16.10
C LEU A 139 1.52 0.67 16.08
N GLY A 140 0.65 -0.35 16.06
CA GLY A 140 1.08 -1.74 15.92
C GLY A 140 1.79 -1.99 14.60
N VAL A 141 1.19 -1.53 13.51
CA VAL A 141 1.75 -1.64 12.16
C VAL A 141 3.06 -0.87 12.03
N ALA A 142 3.08 0.44 12.31
CA ALA A 142 4.27 1.27 12.16
C ALA A 142 5.38 0.86 13.15
N GLY A 143 5.01 0.50 14.38
CA GLY A 143 5.95 0.05 15.40
C GLY A 143 6.66 -1.24 15.03
N LEU A 144 5.91 -2.26 14.57
CA LEU A 144 6.48 -3.52 14.09
C LEU A 144 7.35 -3.32 12.85
N ALA A 145 6.94 -2.43 11.93
CA ALA A 145 7.69 -2.16 10.70
C ALA A 145 9.05 -1.50 11.00
N VAL A 146 9.07 -0.40 11.77
CA VAL A 146 10.31 0.29 12.12
C VAL A 146 11.20 -0.57 13.02
N PHE A 147 10.61 -1.28 13.99
CA PHE A 147 11.37 -2.19 14.85
C PHE A 147 11.99 -3.32 14.03
N GLY A 148 11.20 -4.04 13.24
CA GLY A 148 11.66 -5.20 12.47
C GLY A 148 12.74 -4.83 11.47
N LEU A 149 12.52 -3.78 10.68
CA LEU A 149 13.47 -3.32 9.67
C LEU A 149 14.79 -2.86 10.29
N SER A 150 14.72 -2.01 11.32
CA SER A 150 15.95 -1.48 11.97
C SER A 150 16.70 -2.54 12.77
N PHE A 151 15.98 -3.44 13.44
CA PHE A 151 16.60 -4.52 14.22
C PHE A 151 17.31 -5.54 13.31
N LEU A 152 16.67 -5.97 12.23
CA LEU A 152 17.30 -6.87 11.26
C LEU A 152 18.46 -6.19 10.53
N PHE A 153 18.33 -4.91 10.18
CA PHE A 153 19.43 -4.16 9.60
C PHE A 153 20.67 -4.16 10.53
N ILE A 154 20.49 -3.91 11.82
CA ILE A 154 21.60 -3.96 12.80
C ILE A 154 22.23 -5.34 12.83
N ILE A 155 21.42 -6.41 12.88
CA ILE A 155 21.94 -7.79 12.92
C ILE A 155 22.78 -8.08 11.67
N PHE A 156 22.24 -7.81 10.47
CA PHE A 156 22.94 -8.12 9.22
C PHE A 156 24.16 -7.21 9.01
N PHE A 157 24.09 -5.96 9.43
CA PHE A 157 25.20 -5.03 9.39
C PHE A 157 26.37 -5.53 10.25
N HIS A 158 26.12 -6.01 11.46
CA HIS A 158 27.16 -6.61 12.30
C HIS A 158 27.66 -7.95 11.75
N LEU A 159 26.77 -8.78 11.26
CA LEU A 159 27.10 -10.12 10.79
C LEU A 159 27.98 -10.10 9.54
N PHE A 160 27.68 -9.23 8.57
CA PHE A 160 28.40 -9.17 7.29
C PHE A 160 29.55 -8.16 7.30
N MET A 161 29.42 -7.07 8.08
CA MET A 161 30.37 -5.95 8.03
C MET A 161 31.12 -5.72 9.34
N GLY A 162 30.83 -6.49 10.40
CA GLY A 162 31.45 -6.31 11.72
C GLY A 162 30.99 -5.06 12.46
N GLY A 163 29.94 -4.38 11.98
CA GLY A 163 29.39 -3.16 12.58
C GLY A 163 30.08 -1.86 12.16
N GLU A 164 31.02 -1.92 11.22
CA GLU A 164 31.77 -0.76 10.72
C GLU A 164 31.86 -0.78 9.20
N VAL A 165 31.86 0.41 8.57
CA VAL A 165 32.10 0.57 7.12
C VAL A 165 33.54 1.01 6.90
N ASN A 166 34.27 0.26 6.08
CA ASN A 166 35.62 0.59 5.65
C ASN A 166 35.78 0.31 4.14
N ALA A 167 36.88 0.76 3.55
CA ALA A 167 37.12 0.60 2.12
C ALA A 167 37.12 -0.87 1.64
N GLY A 168 37.41 -1.82 2.53
CA GLY A 168 37.45 -3.24 2.21
C GLY A 168 36.09 -3.95 2.25
N ASN A 169 35.12 -3.42 3.02
CA ASN A 169 33.83 -4.06 3.23
C ASN A 169 32.62 -3.27 2.70
N ALA A 170 32.80 -2.09 2.16
CA ALA A 170 31.72 -1.23 1.70
C ALA A 170 30.79 -1.91 0.67
N HIS A 171 31.34 -2.81 -0.17
CA HIS A 171 30.55 -3.60 -1.12
C HIS A 171 29.59 -4.58 -0.45
N LEU A 172 29.85 -5.00 0.80
CA LEU A 172 28.99 -5.91 1.55
C LEU A 172 27.68 -5.25 2.02
N MET A 173 27.58 -3.90 2.00
CA MET A 173 26.33 -3.21 2.33
C MET A 173 25.21 -3.59 1.36
N THR A 174 25.53 -3.80 0.08
CA THR A 174 24.56 -4.31 -0.91
C THR A 174 24.00 -5.66 -0.45
N LYS A 175 24.86 -6.55 0.05
CA LYS A 175 24.45 -7.86 0.59
C LYS A 175 23.57 -7.72 1.83
N VAL A 176 23.89 -6.79 2.74
CA VAL A 176 23.05 -6.47 3.92
C VAL A 176 21.63 -6.08 3.49
N LEU A 177 21.52 -5.16 2.54
CA LEU A 177 20.24 -4.63 2.08
C LEU A 177 19.45 -5.65 1.25
N GLU A 178 20.12 -6.50 0.47
CA GLU A 178 19.45 -7.54 -0.30
C GLU A 178 18.90 -8.65 0.59
N VAL A 179 19.67 -9.08 1.60
CA VAL A 179 19.15 -10.02 2.61
C VAL A 179 17.97 -9.40 3.37
N LEU A 180 18.04 -8.10 3.67
CA LEU A 180 16.96 -7.37 4.31
C LEU A 180 15.72 -7.24 3.41
N ALA A 181 15.86 -7.27 2.07
CA ALA A 181 14.74 -7.29 1.14
C ALA A 181 13.83 -8.54 1.34
N GLY A 182 14.39 -9.64 1.84
CA GLY A 182 13.60 -10.80 2.26
C GLY A 182 12.50 -10.44 3.25
N PHE A 183 12.78 -9.55 4.21
CA PHE A 183 11.78 -9.07 5.17
C PHE A 183 10.61 -8.36 4.47
N SER A 184 10.89 -7.53 3.47
CA SER A 184 9.86 -6.86 2.68
C SER A 184 9.05 -7.82 1.80
N ILE A 185 9.72 -8.79 1.16
CA ILE A 185 9.07 -9.80 0.33
C ILE A 185 8.12 -10.65 1.19
N GLY A 186 8.55 -11.06 2.38
CA GLY A 186 7.72 -11.80 3.32
C GLY A 186 6.49 -11.00 3.77
N ALA A 187 6.69 -9.73 4.08
CA ALA A 187 5.64 -8.82 4.49
C ALA A 187 4.57 -8.63 3.41
N GLU A 188 4.98 -8.29 2.19
CA GLU A 188 4.07 -8.06 1.05
C GLU A 188 3.39 -9.35 0.56
N SER A 189 4.05 -10.50 0.70
CA SER A 189 3.45 -11.79 0.37
C SER A 189 2.26 -12.11 1.26
N ILE A 190 2.39 -11.92 2.57
CA ILE A 190 1.27 -12.10 3.51
C ILE A 190 0.19 -11.05 3.24
N ALA A 191 0.58 -9.80 3.03
CA ALA A 191 -0.33 -8.71 2.71
C ALA A 191 -1.22 -9.02 1.50
N LEU A 192 -0.63 -9.59 0.43
CA LEU A 192 -1.38 -9.96 -0.78
C LEU A 192 -2.54 -10.91 -0.46
N PHE A 193 -2.25 -12.00 0.22
CA PHE A 193 -3.28 -13.00 0.52
C PHE A 193 -4.30 -12.46 1.52
N ALA A 194 -3.85 -11.80 2.59
CA ALA A 194 -4.73 -11.22 3.60
C ALA A 194 -5.67 -10.16 3.01
N ARG A 195 -5.17 -9.31 2.09
CA ARG A 195 -5.99 -8.28 1.46
C ARG A 195 -6.98 -8.85 0.43
N VAL A 196 -6.51 -9.76 -0.43
CA VAL A 196 -7.37 -10.41 -1.44
C VAL A 196 -8.38 -11.35 -0.75
N GLY A 197 -7.92 -12.21 0.15
CA GLY A 197 -8.78 -13.16 0.87
C GLY A 197 -9.79 -12.45 1.77
N GLY A 198 -9.32 -11.49 2.58
CA GLY A 198 -10.18 -10.66 3.43
C GLY A 198 -11.22 -9.89 2.63
N GLY A 199 -10.82 -9.24 1.52
CA GLY A 199 -11.74 -8.51 0.65
C GLY A 199 -12.79 -9.39 -0.04
N ILE A 200 -12.40 -10.60 -0.50
CA ILE A 200 -13.36 -11.57 -1.05
C ILE A 200 -14.34 -12.04 0.04
N TYR A 201 -13.84 -12.29 1.25
CA TYR A 201 -14.68 -12.69 2.38
C TYR A 201 -15.72 -11.63 2.71
N THR A 202 -15.25 -10.38 2.95
CA THR A 202 -16.10 -9.24 3.33
C THR A 202 -17.20 -9.03 2.30
N LYS A 203 -16.82 -8.90 1.03
CA LYS A 203 -17.81 -8.55 -0.01
C LYS A 203 -18.68 -9.73 -0.44
N ALA A 204 -18.28 -10.96 -0.20
CA ALA A 204 -19.17 -12.10 -0.36
C ALA A 204 -20.29 -12.12 0.72
N ALA A 205 -19.95 -11.78 1.95
CA ALA A 205 -20.90 -11.70 3.05
C ALA A 205 -21.85 -10.50 2.89
N ASP A 206 -21.32 -9.32 2.63
CA ASP A 206 -22.03 -8.06 2.43
C ASP A 206 -23.04 -8.15 1.24
N VAL A 207 -22.56 -8.48 0.03
CA VAL A 207 -23.41 -8.65 -1.14
C VAL A 207 -24.46 -9.75 -0.92
N GLY A 208 -24.11 -10.84 -0.24
CA GLY A 208 -25.04 -11.91 0.11
C GLY A 208 -26.10 -11.46 1.10
N ALA A 209 -25.72 -10.67 2.11
CA ALA A 209 -26.64 -10.08 3.09
C ALA A 209 -27.59 -9.07 2.43
N ASP A 210 -27.04 -8.19 1.59
CA ASP A 210 -27.79 -7.10 0.94
C ASP A 210 -28.80 -7.60 -0.08
N LEU A 211 -28.38 -8.48 -0.99
CA LEU A 211 -29.28 -8.97 -2.05
C LEU A 211 -30.48 -9.72 -1.48
N VAL A 212 -30.27 -10.61 -0.53
CA VAL A 212 -31.38 -11.41 0.01
C VAL A 212 -32.12 -10.68 1.13
N GLY A 213 -31.40 -10.01 2.03
CA GLY A 213 -32.00 -9.29 3.16
C GLY A 213 -32.71 -8.01 2.74
N LYS A 214 -31.99 -7.07 2.13
CA LYS A 214 -32.53 -5.73 1.79
C LYS A 214 -33.41 -5.76 0.55
N VAL A 215 -32.99 -6.46 -0.52
CA VAL A 215 -33.70 -6.38 -1.83
C VAL A 215 -34.82 -7.42 -1.90
N GLU A 216 -34.60 -8.69 -1.53
CA GLU A 216 -35.60 -9.74 -1.65
C GLU A 216 -36.57 -9.78 -0.46
N ALA A 217 -36.05 -9.81 0.79
CA ALA A 217 -36.87 -9.93 1.99
C ALA A 217 -37.36 -8.59 2.54
N GLY A 218 -36.76 -7.46 2.13
CA GLY A 218 -37.15 -6.12 2.56
C GLY A 218 -36.90 -5.82 4.04
N ILE A 219 -35.99 -6.58 4.69
CA ILE A 219 -35.58 -6.34 6.09
C ILE A 219 -34.49 -5.25 6.13
N PRO A 220 -34.37 -4.51 7.25
CA PRO A 220 -33.34 -3.49 7.41
C PRO A 220 -31.92 -4.03 7.29
N GLU A 221 -30.96 -3.15 7.05
CA GLU A 221 -29.53 -3.41 7.19
C GLU A 221 -29.22 -3.80 8.63
N ASP A 222 -28.28 -4.73 8.83
CA ASP A 222 -27.88 -5.24 10.15
C ASP A 222 -29.01 -5.92 10.96
N ASP A 223 -30.12 -6.29 10.33
CA ASP A 223 -31.21 -6.95 11.02
C ASP A 223 -30.79 -8.35 11.53
N PRO A 224 -30.99 -8.68 12.82
CA PRO A 224 -30.58 -9.97 13.39
C PRO A 224 -31.29 -11.18 12.76
N ARG A 225 -32.35 -10.98 11.99
CA ARG A 225 -33.04 -12.04 11.22
C ARG A 225 -32.26 -12.47 9.99
N ASN A 226 -31.34 -11.62 9.49
CA ASN A 226 -30.52 -11.97 8.35
C ASN A 226 -29.36 -12.87 8.77
N PRO A 227 -29.26 -14.11 8.27
CA PRO A 227 -28.20 -15.05 8.64
C PRO A 227 -26.80 -14.58 8.29
N ALA A 228 -26.64 -13.69 7.29
CA ALA A 228 -25.34 -13.22 6.84
C ALA A 228 -24.82 -12.01 7.64
N THR A 229 -25.63 -11.31 8.46
CA THR A 229 -25.23 -10.10 9.19
C THR A 229 -23.98 -10.29 10.06
N ILE A 230 -23.85 -11.42 10.77
CA ILE A 230 -22.63 -11.69 11.55
C ILE A 230 -21.43 -11.93 10.63
N ALA A 231 -21.62 -12.61 9.49
CA ALA A 231 -20.53 -12.83 8.54
C ALA A 231 -20.06 -11.52 7.89
N ASP A 232 -20.97 -10.58 7.64
CA ASP A 232 -20.69 -9.25 7.14
C ASP A 232 -19.84 -8.45 8.14
N ASN A 233 -20.29 -8.33 9.39
CA ASN A 233 -19.52 -7.69 10.46
C ASN A 233 -18.16 -8.36 10.73
N VAL A 234 -18.04 -9.67 10.55
CA VAL A 234 -16.74 -10.37 10.57
C VAL A 234 -15.87 -9.90 9.41
N GLY A 235 -16.46 -9.71 8.23
CA GLY A 235 -15.80 -9.25 7.03
C GLY A 235 -15.03 -7.96 7.24
N ASP A 236 -15.66 -6.93 7.81
CA ASP A 236 -15.02 -5.64 8.08
C ASP A 236 -13.77 -5.81 8.96
N ASN A 237 -13.84 -6.68 9.97
CA ASN A 237 -12.70 -6.92 10.85
C ASN A 237 -11.56 -7.68 10.16
N VAL A 238 -11.85 -8.60 9.23
CA VAL A 238 -10.80 -9.38 8.55
C VAL A 238 -10.31 -8.72 7.27
N GLY A 239 -11.19 -8.13 6.46
CA GLY A 239 -10.84 -7.46 5.20
C GLY A 239 -10.32 -6.05 5.41
N ASP A 240 -11.15 -5.20 6.06
CA ASP A 240 -10.88 -3.77 6.16
C ASP A 240 -10.02 -3.39 7.37
N VAL A 241 -9.85 -4.28 8.36
CA VAL A 241 -8.88 -4.05 9.43
C VAL A 241 -7.65 -4.95 9.25
N ALA A 242 -7.76 -6.28 9.33
CA ALA A 242 -6.59 -7.15 9.31
C ALA A 242 -5.86 -7.12 7.96
N GLY A 243 -6.59 -7.20 6.84
CA GLY A 243 -6.02 -7.15 5.50
C GLY A 243 -5.34 -5.80 5.20
N MET A 244 -5.96 -4.69 5.61
CA MET A 244 -5.37 -3.35 5.49
C MET A 244 -4.12 -3.19 6.36
N GLY A 245 -4.13 -3.73 7.58
CA GLY A 245 -2.96 -3.68 8.47
C GLY A 245 -1.75 -4.39 7.88
N ALA A 246 -1.95 -5.55 7.28
CA ALA A 246 -0.90 -6.28 6.57
C ALA A 246 -0.39 -5.52 5.33
N ASP A 247 -1.29 -4.93 4.53
CA ASP A 247 -0.93 -4.13 3.33
C ASP A 247 -0.08 -2.91 3.69
N LEU A 248 -0.52 -2.10 4.66
CA LEU A 248 0.22 -0.91 5.06
C LEU A 248 1.52 -1.25 5.81
N PHE A 249 1.59 -2.38 6.51
CA PHE A 249 2.85 -2.89 7.06
C PHE A 249 3.86 -3.17 5.95
N GLY A 250 3.47 -3.94 4.94
CA GLY A 250 4.31 -4.24 3.78
C GLY A 250 4.74 -2.97 3.04
N SER A 251 3.79 -2.06 2.78
CA SER A 251 4.04 -0.76 2.13
C SER A 251 5.09 0.06 2.85
N TYR A 252 4.97 0.15 4.17
CA TYR A 252 5.90 0.91 5.00
C TYR A 252 7.31 0.34 4.94
N VAL A 253 7.44 -0.98 5.08
CA VAL A 253 8.72 -1.69 5.01
C VAL A 253 9.36 -1.54 3.63
N ALA A 254 8.59 -1.78 2.55
CA ALA A 254 9.09 -1.71 1.17
C ALA A 254 9.60 -0.31 0.82
N THR A 255 8.86 0.73 1.24
CA THR A 255 9.22 2.13 0.95
C THR A 255 10.50 2.55 1.66
N VAL A 256 10.61 2.24 2.96
CA VAL A 256 11.81 2.58 3.74
C VAL A 256 13.02 1.81 3.22
N LEU A 257 12.87 0.52 2.92
CA LEU A 257 13.94 -0.30 2.35
C LEU A 257 14.41 0.23 0.99
N ALA A 258 13.51 0.59 0.08
CA ALA A 258 13.87 1.15 -1.22
C ALA A 258 14.71 2.44 -1.07
N ALA A 259 14.33 3.29 -0.12
CA ALA A 259 15.10 4.51 0.20
C ALA A 259 16.47 4.18 0.81
N MET A 260 16.58 3.13 1.65
CA MET A 260 17.89 2.65 2.18
C MET A 260 18.80 2.14 1.05
N VAL A 261 18.26 1.38 0.09
CA VAL A 261 19.02 0.88 -1.08
C VAL A 261 19.57 2.03 -1.90
N LEU A 262 18.75 3.05 -2.18
CA LEU A 262 19.21 4.24 -2.93
C LEU A 262 20.16 5.12 -2.09
N GLY A 263 20.03 5.13 -0.76
CA GLY A 263 21.01 5.72 0.13
C GLY A 263 22.38 5.04 0.04
N ASN A 264 22.42 3.71 -0.08
CA ASN A 264 23.67 2.97 -0.33
C ASN A 264 24.27 3.31 -1.70
N TYR A 265 23.43 3.48 -2.72
CA TYR A 265 23.87 3.88 -4.06
C TYR A 265 24.57 5.24 -4.05
N ILE A 266 24.08 6.22 -3.27
CA ILE A 266 24.77 7.51 -3.06
C ILE A 266 26.14 7.29 -2.39
N ILE A 267 26.21 6.50 -1.33
CA ILE A 267 27.46 6.28 -0.58
C ILE A 267 28.52 5.62 -1.47
N THR A 268 28.11 4.71 -2.33
CA THR A 268 29.02 3.97 -3.23
C THR A 268 29.40 4.76 -4.49
N THR A 269 28.80 5.91 -4.74
CA THR A 269 29.18 6.80 -5.86
C THR A 269 30.61 7.30 -5.63
N PRO A 270 31.54 7.14 -6.60
CA PRO A 270 32.96 7.38 -6.42
C PRO A 270 33.31 8.78 -5.93
N GLU A 271 32.58 9.80 -6.40
CA GLU A 271 32.79 11.20 -6.05
C GLU A 271 32.44 11.52 -4.61
N ASN A 272 31.76 10.62 -3.94
CA ASN A 272 31.39 10.75 -2.52
C ASN A 272 32.39 10.11 -1.56
N GLN A 273 33.50 9.55 -2.05
CA GLN A 273 34.51 8.93 -1.19
C GLN A 273 35.04 9.92 -0.15
N GLY A 274 34.93 9.57 1.14
CA GLY A 274 35.34 10.42 2.26
C GLY A 274 34.39 11.57 2.60
N LEU A 275 33.29 11.75 1.87
CA LEU A 275 32.32 12.81 2.13
C LEU A 275 31.45 12.51 3.35
N PHE A 276 31.07 11.23 3.54
CA PHE A 276 30.24 10.78 4.65
C PHE A 276 31.13 10.35 5.83
N THR A 277 31.41 11.27 6.74
CA THR A 277 32.23 10.99 7.95
C THR A 277 31.38 10.81 9.20
N ASN A 278 30.16 11.31 9.21
CA ASN A 278 29.22 11.20 10.31
C ASN A 278 28.44 9.89 10.25
N PHE A 279 27.96 9.42 11.41
CA PHE A 279 27.11 8.21 11.53
C PHE A 279 27.71 6.93 10.95
N GLY A 280 29.04 6.77 11.08
CA GLY A 280 29.74 5.59 10.52
C GLY A 280 29.76 5.54 8.99
N GLY A 281 29.53 6.67 8.31
CA GLY A 281 29.47 6.74 6.83
C GLY A 281 28.15 6.33 6.19
N ILE A 282 27.13 5.94 6.98
CA ILE A 282 25.86 5.38 6.47
C ILE A 282 24.65 6.31 6.66
N GLY A 283 24.87 7.62 6.84
CA GLY A 283 23.81 8.61 7.01
C GLY A 283 22.66 8.50 5.99
N PRO A 284 22.92 8.46 4.67
CA PRO A 284 21.87 8.32 3.66
C PRO A 284 21.04 7.02 3.76
N ILE A 285 21.62 5.93 4.30
CA ILE A 285 20.88 4.67 4.52
C ILE A 285 19.98 4.78 5.76
N LEU A 286 20.43 5.44 6.83
CA LEU A 286 19.70 5.54 8.09
C LEU A 286 18.61 6.61 8.06
N LEU A 287 18.74 7.64 7.22
CA LEU A 287 17.82 8.77 7.14
C LEU A 287 16.35 8.36 6.95
N PRO A 288 15.97 7.49 5.99
CA PRO A 288 14.58 7.10 5.81
C PRO A 288 14.00 6.38 7.03
N VAL A 289 14.79 5.58 7.74
CA VAL A 289 14.36 4.89 8.98
C VAL A 289 14.13 5.89 10.10
N LEU A 290 14.97 6.92 10.20
CA LEU A 290 14.83 7.96 11.23
C LEU A 290 13.61 8.86 10.94
N ILE A 291 13.35 9.21 9.67
CA ILE A 291 12.14 9.94 9.27
C ILE A 291 10.89 9.12 9.66
N ALA A 292 10.91 7.83 9.36
CA ALA A 292 9.87 6.89 9.71
C ALA A 292 9.63 6.84 11.24
N GLY A 293 10.70 6.74 12.04
CA GLY A 293 10.63 6.74 13.50
C GLY A 293 10.08 8.03 14.10
N LEU A 294 10.49 9.18 13.57
CA LEU A 294 9.96 10.49 14.00
C LEU A 294 8.47 10.62 13.65
N GLY A 295 8.04 10.14 12.48
CA GLY A 295 6.64 10.13 12.09
C GLY A 295 5.74 9.37 13.06
N ILE A 296 6.24 8.30 13.69
CA ILE A 296 5.54 7.59 14.76
C ILE A 296 5.29 8.53 15.97
N ILE A 297 6.32 9.23 16.42
CA ILE A 297 6.20 10.15 17.57
C ILE A 297 5.18 11.24 17.28
N TRP A 298 5.22 11.84 16.07
CA TRP A 298 4.29 12.89 15.67
C TRP A 298 2.87 12.35 15.45
N SER A 299 2.73 11.10 15.03
CA SER A 299 1.42 10.42 14.96
C SER A 299 0.82 10.20 16.34
N ILE A 300 1.62 9.85 17.35
CA ILE A 300 1.16 9.77 18.75
C ILE A 300 0.65 11.13 19.24
N ILE A 301 1.41 12.20 19.00
CA ILE A 301 1.00 13.56 19.41
C ILE A 301 -0.25 14.00 18.64
N GLY A 302 -0.33 13.76 17.33
CA GLY A 302 -1.51 14.06 16.53
C GLY A 302 -2.75 13.31 17.00
N SER A 303 -2.61 12.07 17.46
CA SER A 303 -3.74 11.29 17.97
C SER A 303 -4.38 11.90 19.24
N TRP A 304 -3.64 12.65 20.04
CA TRP A 304 -4.18 13.33 21.22
C TRP A 304 -5.07 14.54 20.89
N LEU A 305 -4.97 15.06 19.65
CA LEU A 305 -5.73 16.23 19.21
C LEU A 305 -7.07 15.84 18.59
N VAL A 306 -7.32 14.56 18.35
CA VAL A 306 -8.57 14.07 17.77
C VAL A 306 -9.66 14.02 18.85
N SER A 307 -10.53 15.01 18.86
CA SER A 307 -11.65 15.07 19.78
C SER A 307 -12.76 15.98 19.24
N VAL A 308 -14.00 15.70 19.63
CA VAL A 308 -15.16 16.59 19.45
C VAL A 308 -15.74 16.91 20.83
N ASN A 309 -16.41 18.07 20.96
CA ASN A 309 -16.89 18.54 22.25
C ASN A 309 -18.34 18.12 22.52
N ASP A 310 -19.15 17.95 21.48
CA ASP A 310 -20.59 17.68 21.56
C ASP A 310 -21.06 16.78 20.40
N ASP A 311 -22.35 16.41 20.39
CA ASP A 311 -22.97 15.54 19.40
C ASP A 311 -23.13 16.20 18.02
N ASN A 312 -22.92 17.53 17.90
CA ASN A 312 -22.90 18.26 16.63
C ASN A 312 -21.49 18.52 16.13
N GLY A 313 -20.46 18.02 16.83
CA GLY A 313 -19.06 18.22 16.48
C GLY A 313 -18.69 17.62 15.12
N ASN A 314 -17.87 18.31 14.36
CA ASN A 314 -17.39 17.82 13.06
C ASN A 314 -16.25 16.79 13.25
N VAL A 315 -16.61 15.51 13.17
CA VAL A 315 -15.70 14.38 13.33
C VAL A 315 -14.60 14.40 12.26
N GLN A 316 -14.96 14.66 10.99
CA GLN A 316 -13.99 14.72 9.89
C GLN A 316 -12.92 15.79 10.14
N GLN A 317 -13.34 16.97 10.62
CA GLN A 317 -12.40 18.05 10.94
C GLN A 317 -11.47 17.68 12.10
N ALA A 318 -11.97 16.98 13.12
CA ALA A 318 -11.15 16.53 14.24
C ALA A 318 -10.04 15.56 13.78
N LEU A 319 -10.39 14.60 12.91
CA LEU A 319 -9.43 13.65 12.29
C LEU A 319 -8.40 14.40 11.44
N ASN A 320 -8.85 15.34 10.61
CA ASN A 320 -7.99 16.14 9.74
C ASN A 320 -6.97 16.99 10.55
N ILE A 321 -7.37 17.57 11.69
CA ILE A 321 -6.47 18.33 12.57
C ILE A 321 -5.33 17.45 13.08
N GLY A 322 -5.64 16.27 13.61
CA GLY A 322 -4.62 15.31 14.06
C GLY A 322 -3.64 14.94 12.98
N ASN A 323 -4.16 14.70 11.76
CA ASN A 323 -3.35 14.38 10.60
C ASN A 323 -2.43 15.55 10.18
N TRP A 324 -2.98 16.75 10.03
CA TRP A 324 -2.22 17.94 9.61
C TRP A 324 -1.11 18.31 10.59
N VAL A 325 -1.38 18.20 11.89
CA VAL A 325 -0.35 18.44 12.91
C VAL A 325 0.75 17.41 12.82
N SER A 326 0.43 16.13 12.65
CA SER A 326 1.43 15.06 12.46
C SER A 326 2.32 15.31 11.25
N LEU A 327 1.72 15.71 10.11
CA LEU A 327 2.43 16.05 8.88
C LEU A 327 3.35 17.27 9.06
N ALA A 328 2.84 18.34 9.68
CA ALA A 328 3.61 19.57 9.91
C ALA A 328 4.82 19.33 10.82
N LEU A 329 4.64 18.59 11.93
CA LEU A 329 5.72 18.24 12.84
C LEU A 329 6.74 17.31 12.19
N THR A 330 6.29 16.37 11.33
CA THR A 330 7.17 15.53 10.54
C THR A 330 8.02 16.38 9.59
N ALA A 331 7.42 17.32 8.85
CA ALA A 331 8.14 18.21 7.95
C ALA A 331 9.22 19.03 8.68
N VAL A 332 8.84 19.66 9.80
CA VAL A 332 9.77 20.50 10.59
C VAL A 332 10.92 19.68 11.15
N SER A 333 10.64 18.53 11.76
CA SER A 333 11.68 17.68 12.34
C SER A 333 12.61 17.11 11.27
N THR A 334 12.09 16.72 10.12
CA THR A 334 12.88 16.17 9.02
C THR A 334 13.85 17.20 8.44
N TYR A 335 13.51 18.50 8.44
CA TYR A 335 14.46 19.56 8.06
C TYR A 335 15.74 19.51 8.89
N PHE A 336 15.60 19.48 10.22
CA PHE A 336 16.75 19.46 11.12
C PHE A 336 17.54 18.15 11.00
N VAL A 337 16.84 17.02 10.85
CA VAL A 337 17.47 15.69 10.69
C VAL A 337 18.27 15.60 9.40
N ILE A 338 17.73 16.06 8.29
CA ILE A 338 18.45 16.07 7.00
C ILE A 338 19.72 16.92 7.11
N LYS A 339 19.62 18.13 7.70
CA LYS A 339 20.78 19.02 7.89
C LYS A 339 21.82 18.44 8.83
N TRP A 340 21.42 17.62 9.76
CA TRP A 340 22.32 16.96 10.72
C TRP A 340 23.00 15.73 10.11
N MET A 341 22.30 14.96 9.27
CA MET A 341 22.78 13.66 8.79
C MET A 341 23.48 13.73 7.44
N LEU A 342 23.06 14.63 6.57
CA LEU A 342 23.58 14.72 5.21
C LEU A 342 24.53 15.92 5.04
N PRO A 343 25.60 15.77 4.25
CA PRO A 343 26.43 16.89 3.85
C PRO A 343 25.64 17.90 3.01
N THR A 344 26.16 19.11 2.87
CA THR A 344 25.50 20.18 2.07
C THR A 344 25.32 19.76 0.63
N GLU A 345 26.32 19.12 0.06
CA GLU A 345 26.36 18.61 -1.31
C GLU A 345 26.84 17.17 -1.32
N MET A 346 26.28 16.37 -2.20
CA MET A 346 26.65 14.99 -2.48
C MET A 346 26.39 14.71 -3.97
N TYR A 347 26.95 13.64 -4.48
CA TYR A 347 26.88 13.29 -5.89
C TYR A 347 26.08 12.02 -6.08
N MET A 348 25.31 11.97 -7.15
CA MET A 348 24.55 10.78 -7.54
C MET A 348 24.68 10.58 -9.04
N SER A 349 24.96 9.35 -9.45
CA SER A 349 24.91 8.98 -10.85
C SER A 349 23.44 8.90 -11.31
N TYR A 350 23.14 9.54 -12.42
CA TYR A 350 21.85 9.46 -13.08
C TYR A 350 21.99 8.54 -14.28
N PHE A 351 21.16 7.54 -14.37
CA PHE A 351 21.22 6.57 -15.46
C PHE A 351 21.17 7.27 -16.83
N GLY A 352 22.21 7.08 -17.65
CA GLY A 352 22.34 7.71 -18.96
C GLY A 352 22.64 9.22 -19.01
N GLU A 353 22.60 9.95 -17.87
CA GLU A 353 22.80 11.40 -17.81
C GLU A 353 24.12 11.83 -17.12
N GLY A 354 24.89 10.88 -16.61
CA GLY A 354 26.12 11.14 -15.86
C GLY A 354 25.88 11.50 -14.39
N ILE A 355 26.88 12.15 -13.77
CA ILE A 355 26.87 12.47 -12.34
C ILE A 355 26.32 13.87 -12.11
N LYS A 356 25.37 14.01 -11.20
CA LYS A 356 24.78 15.29 -10.81
C LYS A 356 24.94 15.54 -9.32
N THR A 357 25.00 16.82 -8.94
CA THR A 357 25.06 17.26 -7.56
C THR A 357 23.66 17.23 -6.94
N VAL A 358 23.52 16.55 -5.81
CA VAL A 358 22.34 16.52 -4.96
C VAL A 358 22.63 17.28 -3.68
N THR A 359 21.76 18.19 -3.28
CA THR A 359 21.95 18.98 -2.06
C THR A 359 21.04 18.50 -0.93
N SER A 360 21.47 18.69 0.34
CA SER A 360 20.63 18.42 1.48
C SER A 360 19.31 19.21 1.48
N ASN A 361 19.32 20.44 0.92
CA ASN A 361 18.09 21.20 0.68
C ASN A 361 17.18 20.52 -0.36
N GLY A 362 17.75 19.96 -1.42
CA GLY A 362 17.00 19.22 -2.43
C GLY A 362 16.32 17.98 -1.84
N VAL A 363 16.99 17.26 -0.95
CA VAL A 363 16.40 16.12 -0.21
C VAL A 363 15.25 16.60 0.66
N PHE A 364 15.40 17.74 1.35
CA PHE A 364 14.30 18.30 2.15
C PHE A 364 13.12 18.74 1.29
N ILE A 365 13.35 19.39 0.16
CA ILE A 365 12.29 19.78 -0.78
C ILE A 365 11.55 18.52 -1.27
N SER A 366 12.28 17.46 -1.59
CA SER A 366 11.68 16.15 -1.96
C SER A 366 10.81 15.59 -0.86
N THR A 367 11.23 15.68 0.41
CA THR A 367 10.42 15.33 1.58
C THR A 367 9.10 16.10 1.62
N VAL A 368 9.17 17.42 1.45
CA VAL A 368 7.98 18.30 1.44
C VAL A 368 7.06 17.94 0.26
N ILE A 369 7.62 17.67 -0.92
CA ILE A 369 6.85 17.21 -2.08
C ILE A 369 6.06 15.95 -1.72
N GLY A 370 6.68 14.93 -1.10
CA GLY A 370 5.99 13.70 -0.69
C GLY A 370 4.83 13.96 0.27
N LEU A 371 5.06 14.76 1.32
CA LEU A 371 4.03 15.11 2.31
C LEU A 371 2.87 15.89 1.68
N VAL A 372 3.17 16.87 0.83
CA VAL A 372 2.16 17.70 0.16
C VAL A 372 1.35 16.88 -0.84
N VAL A 373 1.99 16.01 -1.61
CA VAL A 373 1.29 15.13 -2.56
C VAL A 373 0.35 14.18 -1.83
N GLY A 374 0.79 13.57 -0.72
CA GLY A 374 -0.08 12.75 0.12
C GLY A 374 -1.33 13.52 0.60
N LEU A 375 -1.15 14.75 1.07
CA LEU A 375 -2.25 15.60 1.50
C LEU A 375 -3.20 15.97 0.34
N LEU A 376 -2.66 16.35 -0.81
CA LEU A 376 -3.47 16.74 -1.97
C LEU A 376 -4.26 15.56 -2.54
N ILE A 377 -3.68 14.37 -2.60
CA ILE A 377 -4.39 13.17 -3.05
C ILE A 377 -5.50 12.81 -2.09
N SER A 378 -5.26 12.91 -0.77
CA SER A 378 -6.30 12.75 0.24
C SER A 378 -7.46 13.72 0.01
N SER A 379 -7.17 15.01 -0.23
CA SER A 379 -8.18 16.03 -0.50
C SER A 379 -8.94 15.82 -1.82
N ILE A 380 -8.26 15.33 -2.86
CA ILE A 380 -8.91 15.00 -4.14
C ILE A 380 -9.83 13.79 -3.96
N THR A 381 -9.38 12.77 -3.25
CA THR A 381 -10.19 11.59 -2.95
C THR A 381 -11.44 11.99 -2.16
N GLU A 382 -11.27 12.80 -1.11
CA GLU A 382 -12.38 13.37 -0.32
C GLU A 382 -13.38 14.11 -1.22
N TYR A 383 -12.91 14.96 -2.14
CA TYR A 383 -13.79 15.68 -3.08
C TYR A 383 -14.63 14.75 -3.94
N TYR A 384 -14.08 13.63 -4.41
CA TYR A 384 -14.81 12.69 -5.26
C TYR A 384 -15.70 11.70 -4.50
N THR A 385 -15.44 11.46 -3.22
CA THR A 385 -16.09 10.38 -2.46
C THR A 385 -16.93 10.85 -1.27
N ALA A 386 -16.65 12.04 -0.70
CA ALA A 386 -17.33 12.47 0.53
C ALA A 386 -18.80 12.82 0.32
N LEU A 387 -19.59 12.54 1.36
CA LEU A 387 -21.01 12.84 1.41
C LEU A 387 -21.30 14.33 1.15
N GLY A 388 -22.29 14.63 0.32
CA GLY A 388 -22.71 16.00 0.03
C GLY A 388 -21.84 16.76 -0.98
N THR A 389 -20.77 16.17 -1.48
CA THR A 389 -19.94 16.78 -2.53
C THR A 389 -20.64 16.77 -3.89
N LYS A 390 -20.23 17.68 -4.78
CA LYS A 390 -20.83 17.78 -6.13
C LYS A 390 -20.77 16.49 -6.92
N PRO A 391 -19.65 15.73 -6.96
CA PRO A 391 -19.59 14.46 -7.66
C PRO A 391 -20.58 13.43 -7.10
N VAL A 392 -20.62 13.23 -5.78
CA VAL A 392 -21.56 12.29 -5.13
C VAL A 392 -23.01 12.71 -5.33
N LEU A 393 -23.36 13.99 -5.18
CA LEU A 393 -24.70 14.49 -5.46
C LEU A 393 -25.11 14.35 -6.91
N SER A 394 -24.16 14.42 -7.85
CA SER A 394 -24.42 14.11 -9.26
C SER A 394 -24.84 12.66 -9.44
N LEU A 395 -24.17 11.73 -8.76
CA LEU A 395 -24.49 10.31 -8.76
C LEU A 395 -25.86 10.03 -8.13
N VAL A 396 -26.16 10.68 -7.01
CA VAL A 396 -27.50 10.63 -6.36
C VAL A 396 -28.61 11.06 -7.34
N ARG A 397 -28.41 12.13 -8.10
CA ARG A 397 -29.40 12.58 -9.11
C ARG A 397 -29.62 11.54 -10.21
N GLN A 398 -28.56 10.85 -10.65
CA GLN A 398 -28.68 9.79 -11.66
C GLN A 398 -29.43 8.57 -11.13
N SER A 399 -29.44 8.34 -9.82
CA SER A 399 -30.24 7.28 -9.19
C SER A 399 -31.75 7.44 -9.44
N ALA A 400 -32.22 8.68 -9.62
CA ALA A 400 -33.64 8.96 -9.92
C ALA A 400 -34.10 8.38 -11.28
N THR A 401 -33.20 8.13 -12.21
CA THR A 401 -33.50 7.55 -13.51
C THR A 401 -33.32 6.03 -13.55
N GLY A 402 -32.80 5.42 -12.51
CA GLY A 402 -32.67 3.98 -12.32
C GLY A 402 -31.25 3.46 -12.12
N ALA A 403 -31.15 2.15 -11.89
CA ALA A 403 -29.88 1.50 -11.59
C ALA A 403 -28.85 1.58 -12.73
N ALA A 404 -29.29 1.43 -14.00
CA ALA A 404 -28.36 1.46 -15.14
C ALA A 404 -27.67 2.82 -15.28
N THR A 405 -28.39 3.92 -15.13
CA THR A 405 -27.83 5.28 -15.17
C THR A 405 -26.93 5.57 -13.98
N ASN A 406 -27.28 5.07 -12.81
CA ASN A 406 -26.42 5.15 -11.62
C ASN A 406 -25.08 4.42 -11.83
N ILE A 407 -25.10 3.19 -12.37
CA ILE A 407 -23.88 2.41 -12.66
C ILE A 407 -22.99 3.15 -13.66
N ILE A 408 -23.57 3.63 -14.79
CA ILE A 408 -22.81 4.39 -15.80
C ILE A 408 -22.21 5.65 -15.20
N ALA A 409 -22.96 6.37 -14.36
CA ALA A 409 -22.48 7.61 -13.74
C ALA A 409 -21.33 7.36 -12.76
N GLY A 410 -21.40 6.30 -11.95
CA GLY A 410 -20.33 5.96 -11.02
C GLY A 410 -19.05 5.48 -11.71
N LEU A 411 -19.17 4.68 -12.78
CA LEU A 411 -18.02 4.32 -13.62
C LEU A 411 -17.36 5.57 -14.22
N SER A 412 -18.17 6.48 -14.77
CA SER A 412 -17.69 7.75 -15.35
C SER A 412 -17.02 8.63 -14.30
N LEU A 413 -17.61 8.74 -13.10
CA LEU A 413 -17.03 9.50 -11.97
C LEU A 413 -15.68 8.93 -11.55
N GLY A 414 -15.61 7.61 -11.36
CA GLY A 414 -14.36 6.95 -10.98
C GLY A 414 -13.27 7.14 -12.03
N MET A 415 -13.57 6.96 -13.32
CA MET A 415 -12.59 7.22 -14.40
C MET A 415 -12.14 8.68 -14.40
N MET A 416 -13.07 9.63 -14.26
CA MET A 416 -12.73 11.06 -14.20
C MET A 416 -11.90 11.41 -12.99
N SER A 417 -12.05 10.72 -11.87
CA SER A 417 -11.29 11.00 -10.65
C SER A 417 -9.79 10.68 -10.74
N THR A 418 -9.35 9.97 -11.81
CA THR A 418 -7.95 9.53 -11.96
C THR A 418 -7.02 10.65 -12.41
N TRP A 419 -7.50 11.63 -13.20
CA TRP A 419 -6.62 12.58 -13.89
C TRP A 419 -5.83 13.50 -12.94
N MET A 420 -6.49 14.04 -11.90
CA MET A 420 -5.80 14.92 -10.95
C MET A 420 -4.68 14.21 -10.17
N PRO A 421 -4.93 13.03 -9.54
CA PRO A 421 -3.88 12.27 -8.88
C PRO A 421 -2.71 11.92 -9.81
N ILE A 422 -2.99 11.50 -11.06
CA ILE A 422 -1.93 11.15 -12.02
C ILE A 422 -1.06 12.36 -12.37
N VAL A 423 -1.65 13.53 -12.59
CA VAL A 423 -0.89 14.78 -12.85
C VAL A 423 -0.05 15.14 -11.63
N LEU A 424 -0.60 14.99 -10.41
CA LEU A 424 0.17 15.23 -9.18
C LEU A 424 1.33 14.24 -9.02
N PHE A 425 1.14 12.96 -9.32
CA PHE A 425 2.23 11.99 -9.30
C PHE A 425 3.32 12.32 -10.29
N ALA A 426 2.95 12.66 -11.53
CA ALA A 426 3.93 13.07 -12.54
C ALA A 426 4.72 14.30 -12.07
N ALA A 427 4.05 15.30 -11.52
CA ALA A 427 4.68 16.48 -10.98
C ALA A 427 5.59 16.16 -9.78
N ALA A 428 5.16 15.26 -8.88
CA ALA A 428 5.95 14.83 -7.73
C ALA A 428 7.22 14.08 -8.16
N ILE A 429 7.08 13.15 -9.10
CA ILE A 429 8.22 12.39 -9.64
C ILE A 429 9.24 13.33 -10.27
N VAL A 430 8.80 14.19 -11.19
CA VAL A 430 9.69 15.15 -11.87
C VAL A 430 10.30 16.14 -10.87
N GLY A 431 9.51 16.66 -9.94
CA GLY A 431 9.98 17.58 -8.91
C GLY A 431 11.03 16.96 -8.01
N ALA A 432 10.72 15.81 -7.36
CA ALA A 432 11.63 15.12 -6.47
C ALA A 432 12.92 14.66 -7.19
N TYR A 433 12.78 14.16 -8.42
CA TYR A 433 13.91 13.75 -9.24
C TYR A 433 14.84 14.92 -9.59
N ASN A 434 14.29 16.09 -9.95
CA ASN A 434 15.09 17.27 -10.27
C ASN A 434 15.86 17.81 -9.06
N PHE A 435 15.29 17.73 -7.85
CA PHE A 435 15.93 18.21 -6.62
C PHE A 435 16.93 17.25 -6.02
N ALA A 436 16.67 15.94 -6.07
CA ALA A 436 17.51 14.96 -5.37
C ALA A 436 17.59 13.58 -6.08
N GLY A 437 17.36 13.51 -7.38
CA GLY A 437 17.44 12.26 -8.15
C GLY A 437 16.44 11.20 -7.69
N PHE A 438 16.74 9.95 -7.97
CA PHE A 438 15.92 8.82 -7.50
C PHE A 438 15.89 8.70 -5.97
N TYR A 439 16.97 9.10 -5.29
CA TYR A 439 16.96 9.18 -3.83
C TYR A 439 15.92 10.17 -3.31
N GLY A 440 15.77 11.33 -3.99
CA GLY A 440 14.72 12.29 -3.67
C GLY A 440 13.31 11.71 -3.84
N VAL A 441 13.07 10.93 -4.89
CA VAL A 441 11.78 10.24 -5.10
C VAL A 441 11.51 9.22 -3.99
N ALA A 442 12.52 8.43 -3.60
CA ALA A 442 12.40 7.46 -2.52
C ALA A 442 12.18 8.12 -1.15
N ILE A 443 12.87 9.23 -0.86
CA ILE A 443 12.65 10.01 0.36
C ILE A 443 11.27 10.67 0.36
N ALA A 444 10.77 11.14 -0.78
CA ALA A 444 9.40 11.66 -0.90
C ALA A 444 8.36 10.58 -0.54
N ALA A 445 8.53 9.37 -1.07
CA ALA A 445 7.71 8.21 -0.71
C ALA A 445 7.81 7.87 0.79
N GLY A 446 9.04 7.79 1.33
CA GLY A 446 9.29 7.51 2.74
C GLY A 446 8.72 8.55 3.69
N ALA A 447 8.81 9.83 3.33
CA ALA A 447 8.23 10.93 4.09
C ALA A 447 6.70 10.87 4.10
N MET A 448 6.09 10.58 2.95
CA MET A 448 4.65 10.36 2.85
C MET A 448 4.22 9.23 3.80
N MET A 449 4.96 8.11 3.83
CA MET A 449 4.68 6.98 4.71
C MET A 449 5.02 7.24 6.19
N ALA A 450 5.78 8.27 6.54
CA ALA A 450 6.20 8.52 7.93
C ALA A 450 5.00 8.68 8.89
N THR A 451 3.88 9.24 8.43
CA THR A 451 2.66 9.42 9.23
C THR A 451 1.67 8.25 9.10
N THR A 452 2.09 7.09 8.61
CA THR A 452 1.23 5.91 8.41
C THR A 452 0.49 5.50 9.69
N ALA A 453 1.11 5.64 10.87
CA ALA A 453 0.44 5.34 12.13
C ALA A 453 -0.82 6.18 12.33
N MET A 454 -0.80 7.47 11.97
CA MET A 454 -1.95 8.36 12.04
C MET A 454 -2.96 8.06 10.92
N GLN A 455 -2.49 7.87 9.70
CA GLN A 455 -3.36 7.55 8.56
C GLN A 455 -4.13 6.25 8.80
N LEU A 456 -3.44 5.23 9.33
CA LEU A 456 -4.05 3.94 9.62
C LEU A 456 -5.00 4.02 10.83
N ALA A 457 -4.72 4.90 11.81
CA ALA A 457 -5.65 5.15 12.91
C ALA A 457 -6.97 5.76 12.41
N ILE A 458 -6.88 6.68 11.45
CA ILE A 458 -8.02 7.32 10.80
C ILE A 458 -8.79 6.34 9.91
N ASP A 459 -8.09 5.44 9.22
CA ASP A 459 -8.70 4.46 8.31
C ASP A 459 -9.40 3.34 9.10
N ALA A 460 -8.73 2.73 10.08
CA ALA A 460 -9.28 1.66 10.90
C ALA A 460 -10.42 2.08 11.85
N PHE A 461 -10.55 3.38 12.09
CA PHE A 461 -11.70 3.95 12.80
C PHE A 461 -13.03 3.64 12.10
N GLY A 462 -13.07 3.67 10.75
CA GLY A 462 -14.26 3.44 9.95
C GLY A 462 -14.92 2.07 10.20
N PRO A 463 -14.24 0.95 9.94
CA PRO A 463 -14.77 -0.39 10.19
C PRO A 463 -15.17 -0.64 11.65
N ILE A 464 -14.51 0.00 12.62
CA ILE A 464 -14.91 -0.08 14.04
C ILE A 464 -16.24 0.65 14.26
N ALA A 465 -16.45 1.79 13.60
CA ALA A 465 -17.68 2.57 13.70
C ALA A 465 -18.86 1.87 13.02
N ASP A 466 -18.63 1.29 11.86
CA ASP A 466 -19.61 0.51 11.09
C ASP A 466 -20.10 -0.71 11.90
N ASN A 467 -19.18 -1.56 12.35
CA ASN A 467 -19.49 -2.67 13.23
C ASN A 467 -20.20 -2.24 14.54
N ALA A 468 -19.89 -1.06 15.07
CA ALA A 468 -20.59 -0.54 16.25
C ALA A 468 -22.04 -0.20 15.91
N GLY A 469 -22.32 0.29 14.71
CA GLY A 469 -23.66 0.49 14.17
C GLY A 469 -24.42 -0.83 14.02
N GLY A 470 -23.80 -1.85 13.43
CA GLY A 470 -24.37 -3.18 13.31
C GLY A 470 -24.72 -3.83 14.66
N ILE A 471 -23.84 -3.70 15.67
CA ILE A 471 -24.12 -4.17 17.02
C ILE A 471 -25.28 -3.37 17.64
N ALA A 472 -25.39 -2.07 17.40
CA ALA A 472 -26.49 -1.25 17.91
C ALA A 472 -27.84 -1.72 17.34
N GLU A 473 -27.92 -1.95 16.03
CA GLU A 473 -29.11 -2.44 15.34
C GLU A 473 -29.51 -3.85 15.83
N MET A 474 -28.57 -4.80 15.75
CA MET A 474 -28.81 -6.19 16.20
C MET A 474 -29.22 -6.28 17.67
N SER A 475 -28.76 -5.34 18.51
CA SER A 475 -29.11 -5.30 19.91
C SER A 475 -30.47 -4.64 20.18
N GLY A 476 -31.04 -3.94 19.18
CA GLY A 476 -32.32 -3.22 19.30
C GLY A 476 -32.19 -1.98 20.19
N LEU A 477 -31.07 -1.25 20.09
CA LEU A 477 -30.84 -0.02 20.85
C LEU A 477 -31.69 1.14 20.31
N PRO A 478 -31.91 2.20 21.12
CA PRO A 478 -32.64 3.39 20.67
C PRO A 478 -32.05 4.01 19.39
N GLU A 479 -32.89 4.55 18.53
CA GLU A 479 -32.53 5.19 17.25
C GLU A 479 -31.44 6.27 17.41
N GLU A 480 -31.43 6.99 18.54
CA GLU A 480 -30.41 7.99 18.86
C GLU A 480 -28.99 7.40 18.90
N VAL A 481 -28.83 6.16 19.41
CA VAL A 481 -27.55 5.46 19.49
C VAL A 481 -27.09 5.10 18.07
N ARG A 482 -27.98 4.55 17.26
CA ARG A 482 -27.73 4.26 15.85
C ARG A 482 -27.36 5.53 15.10
N GLY A 483 -28.09 6.63 15.29
CA GLY A 483 -27.80 7.91 14.66
C GLY A 483 -26.40 8.45 14.97
N ARG A 484 -25.86 8.24 16.20
CA ARG A 484 -24.49 8.60 16.55
C ARG A 484 -23.46 7.69 15.87
N THR A 485 -23.71 6.38 15.78
CA THR A 485 -22.82 5.45 15.07
C THR A 485 -22.84 5.69 13.57
N ASP A 486 -24.00 6.02 12.97
CA ASP A 486 -24.12 6.36 11.54
C ASP A 486 -23.33 7.62 11.17
N VAL A 487 -23.27 8.62 12.09
CA VAL A 487 -22.40 9.80 11.89
C VAL A 487 -20.93 9.39 11.84
N LEU A 488 -20.48 8.51 12.74
CA LEU A 488 -19.11 8.01 12.74
C LEU A 488 -18.82 7.18 11.49
N ASP A 489 -19.72 6.29 11.11
CA ASP A 489 -19.60 5.43 9.95
C ASP A 489 -19.56 6.22 8.63
N SER A 490 -20.40 7.24 8.45
CA SER A 490 -20.36 8.09 7.24
C SER A 490 -19.03 8.83 7.07
N VAL A 491 -18.39 9.22 8.17
CA VAL A 491 -17.02 9.76 8.17
C VAL A 491 -16.02 8.65 7.90
N GLY A 492 -16.24 7.45 8.48
CA GLY A 492 -15.42 6.26 8.28
C GLY A 492 -15.28 5.87 6.82
N ASN A 493 -16.36 5.88 6.04
CA ASN A 493 -16.33 5.59 4.60
C ASN A 493 -15.50 6.61 3.81
N THR A 494 -15.62 7.89 4.18
CA THR A 494 -14.80 8.93 3.56
C THR A 494 -13.33 8.75 3.91
N THR A 495 -13.01 8.49 5.17
CA THR A 495 -11.62 8.29 5.61
C THR A 495 -11.01 7.01 5.06
N ALA A 496 -11.79 5.93 4.92
CA ALA A 496 -11.36 4.69 4.26
C ALA A 496 -10.99 4.92 2.79
N ALA A 497 -11.79 5.71 2.04
CA ALA A 497 -11.45 6.08 0.67
C ALA A 497 -10.16 6.93 0.62
N ILE A 498 -9.99 7.87 1.55
CA ILE A 498 -8.79 8.72 1.69
C ILE A 498 -7.56 7.85 2.00
N GLY A 499 -7.64 6.93 2.97
CA GLY A 499 -6.57 6.03 3.36
C GLY A 499 -6.13 5.12 2.21
N LYS A 500 -7.08 4.57 1.45
CA LYS A 500 -6.81 3.80 0.24
C LYS A 500 -6.16 4.66 -0.86
N GLY A 501 -6.63 5.90 -1.07
CA GLY A 501 -6.01 6.86 -2.00
C GLY A 501 -4.55 7.17 -1.62
N PHE A 502 -4.28 7.39 -0.33
CA PHE A 502 -2.94 7.57 0.22
C PHE A 502 -2.06 6.32 -0.01
N ALA A 503 -2.58 5.12 0.23
CA ALA A 503 -1.87 3.86 0.00
C ALA A 503 -1.49 3.66 -1.48
N ILE A 504 -2.40 4.00 -2.41
CA ILE A 504 -2.14 3.95 -3.86
C ILE A 504 -1.01 4.92 -4.23
N ALA A 505 -1.05 6.14 -3.69
CA ALA A 505 -0.05 7.17 -3.91
C ALA A 505 1.34 6.71 -3.46
N SER A 506 1.43 6.17 -2.24
CA SER A 506 2.68 5.65 -1.70
C SER A 506 3.20 4.47 -2.52
N ALA A 507 2.31 3.57 -2.97
CA ALA A 507 2.70 2.43 -3.80
C ALA A 507 3.30 2.87 -5.14
N ALA A 508 2.75 3.91 -5.78
CA ALA A 508 3.28 4.46 -7.03
C ALA A 508 4.72 4.99 -6.87
N LEU A 509 4.96 5.80 -5.84
CA LEU A 509 6.30 6.34 -5.56
C LEU A 509 7.28 5.26 -5.10
N THR A 510 6.80 4.31 -4.28
CA THR A 510 7.61 3.16 -3.82
C THR A 510 8.03 2.27 -4.99
N ALA A 511 7.11 1.98 -5.92
CA ALA A 511 7.41 1.19 -7.10
C ALA A 511 8.52 1.82 -7.94
N LEU A 512 8.50 3.15 -8.09
CA LEU A 512 9.57 3.86 -8.81
C LEU A 512 10.91 3.80 -8.07
N ALA A 513 10.90 3.89 -6.73
CA ALA A 513 12.12 3.73 -5.93
C ALA A 513 12.68 2.30 -6.02
N LEU A 514 11.80 1.28 -5.95
CA LEU A 514 12.17 -0.13 -6.16
C LEU A 514 12.66 -0.38 -7.59
N PHE A 515 12.08 0.30 -8.57
CA PHE A 515 12.51 0.24 -9.95
C PHE A 515 13.92 0.80 -10.14
N ALA A 516 14.22 1.94 -9.52
CA ALA A 516 15.58 2.49 -9.51
C ALA A 516 16.58 1.54 -8.84
N ALA A 517 16.19 0.91 -7.71
CA ALA A 517 16.99 -0.14 -7.07
C ALA A 517 17.20 -1.35 -8.01
N TYR A 518 16.17 -1.78 -8.72
CA TYR A 518 16.23 -2.87 -9.68
C TYR A 518 17.22 -2.59 -10.82
N VAL A 519 17.17 -1.40 -11.41
CA VAL A 519 18.12 -0.97 -12.46
C VAL A 519 19.56 -1.00 -11.95
N THR A 520 19.77 -0.58 -10.69
CA THR A 520 21.09 -0.63 -10.03
C THR A 520 21.60 -2.07 -9.87
N PHE A 521 20.76 -3.00 -9.44
CA PHE A 521 21.16 -4.42 -9.26
C PHE A 521 21.34 -5.19 -10.55
N THR A 522 20.54 -4.89 -11.59
CA THR A 522 20.65 -5.55 -12.88
C THR A 522 21.76 -5.02 -13.77
N GLY A 523 22.28 -3.82 -13.49
CA GLY A 523 23.32 -3.17 -14.29
C GLY A 523 22.87 -2.74 -15.68
N ILE A 524 21.54 -2.60 -15.92
CA ILE A 524 21.02 -2.06 -17.19
C ILE A 524 21.13 -0.54 -17.21
N ASP A 525 21.50 0.03 -18.35
CA ASP A 525 21.64 1.49 -18.52
C ASP A 525 20.30 2.21 -18.73
N GLY A 526 19.23 1.48 -19.05
CA GLY A 526 17.91 2.01 -19.30
C GLY A 526 16.97 0.98 -19.92
N ILE A 527 15.74 1.40 -20.22
CA ILE A 527 14.71 0.56 -20.83
C ILE A 527 14.34 1.11 -22.19
N ASN A 528 14.78 0.42 -23.24
CA ASN A 528 14.51 0.82 -24.60
C ASN A 528 13.22 0.18 -25.12
N ILE A 529 12.14 0.95 -25.07
CA ILE A 529 10.81 0.52 -25.53
C ILE A 529 10.71 0.24 -27.04
N PHE A 530 11.71 0.63 -27.84
CA PHE A 530 11.74 0.29 -29.27
C PHE A 530 12.18 -1.17 -29.52
N LYS A 531 12.72 -1.86 -28.53
CA LYS A 531 12.98 -3.30 -28.62
C LYS A 531 11.68 -4.07 -28.48
N ALA A 532 11.37 -4.95 -29.45
CA ALA A 532 10.10 -5.69 -29.47
C ALA A 532 9.82 -6.52 -28.20
N PRO A 533 10.77 -7.26 -27.59
CA PRO A 533 10.53 -7.97 -26.33
C PRO A 533 10.20 -7.01 -25.17
N VAL A 534 10.83 -5.85 -25.12
CA VAL A 534 10.63 -4.84 -24.08
C VAL A 534 9.22 -4.22 -24.20
N LEU A 535 8.83 -3.84 -25.43
CA LEU A 535 7.49 -3.30 -25.70
C LEU A 535 6.41 -4.35 -25.41
N ALA A 536 6.60 -5.59 -25.82
CA ALA A 536 5.66 -6.69 -25.53
C ALA A 536 5.49 -6.88 -24.00
N SER A 537 6.60 -6.81 -23.24
CA SER A 537 6.59 -6.90 -21.79
C SER A 537 5.85 -5.75 -21.13
N LEU A 538 5.97 -4.53 -21.66
CA LEU A 538 5.22 -3.36 -21.21
C LEU A 538 3.70 -3.58 -21.37
N PHE A 539 3.26 -4.10 -22.52
CA PHE A 539 1.84 -4.42 -22.74
C PHE A 539 1.34 -5.52 -21.81
N ILE A 540 2.12 -6.58 -21.61
CA ILE A 540 1.78 -7.65 -20.66
C ILE A 540 1.66 -7.07 -19.24
N GLY A 541 2.64 -6.25 -18.82
CA GLY A 541 2.59 -5.56 -17.54
C GLY A 541 1.32 -4.69 -17.38
N GLY A 542 0.97 -3.91 -18.40
CA GLY A 542 -0.24 -3.10 -18.39
C GLY A 542 -1.54 -3.92 -18.35
N MET A 543 -1.54 -5.14 -18.89
CA MET A 543 -2.68 -6.06 -18.87
C MET A 543 -2.90 -6.69 -17.48
N ILE A 544 -1.83 -6.99 -16.73
CA ILE A 544 -1.93 -7.74 -15.47
C ILE A 544 -2.89 -7.11 -14.45
N PRO A 545 -2.88 -5.80 -14.15
CA PRO A 545 -3.82 -5.19 -13.23
C PRO A 545 -5.29 -5.36 -13.69
N VAL A 546 -5.55 -5.30 -14.99
CA VAL A 546 -6.90 -5.50 -15.56
C VAL A 546 -7.38 -6.93 -15.33
N VAL A 547 -6.53 -7.92 -15.65
CA VAL A 547 -6.86 -9.35 -15.46
C VAL A 547 -7.01 -9.68 -13.98
N PHE A 548 -6.10 -9.17 -13.13
CA PHE A 548 -6.18 -9.33 -11.69
C PHE A 548 -7.51 -8.78 -11.14
N SER A 549 -7.89 -7.57 -11.56
CA SER A 549 -9.16 -6.95 -11.18
C SER A 549 -10.36 -7.81 -11.60
N ALA A 550 -10.35 -8.29 -12.83
CA ALA A 550 -11.42 -9.16 -13.34
C ALA A 550 -11.55 -10.46 -12.54
N LEU A 551 -10.42 -11.08 -12.18
CA LEU A 551 -10.38 -12.28 -11.35
C LEU A 551 -10.91 -11.99 -9.94
N ALA A 552 -10.45 -10.92 -9.29
CA ALA A 552 -10.89 -10.54 -7.95
C ALA A 552 -12.41 -10.30 -7.91
N MET A 553 -12.95 -9.54 -8.86
CA MET A 553 -14.39 -9.30 -8.95
C MET A 553 -15.19 -10.59 -9.23
N SER A 554 -14.72 -11.43 -10.15
CA SER A 554 -15.35 -12.74 -10.42
C SER A 554 -15.36 -13.63 -9.18
N SER A 555 -14.29 -13.59 -8.38
CA SER A 555 -14.15 -14.34 -7.15
C SER A 555 -15.15 -13.89 -6.09
N VAL A 556 -15.33 -12.56 -5.92
CA VAL A 556 -16.36 -12.00 -5.05
C VAL A 556 -17.76 -12.45 -5.52
N GLY A 557 -18.06 -12.36 -6.81
CA GLY A 557 -19.36 -12.76 -7.36
C GLY A 557 -19.70 -14.24 -7.11
N LYS A 558 -18.72 -15.15 -7.25
CA LYS A 558 -18.90 -16.58 -6.95
C LYS A 558 -19.14 -16.82 -5.46
N ALA A 559 -18.34 -16.20 -4.60
CA ALA A 559 -18.46 -16.34 -3.17
C ALA A 559 -19.79 -15.74 -2.66
N ALA A 560 -20.22 -14.60 -3.19
CA ALA A 560 -21.52 -14.00 -2.90
C ALA A 560 -22.69 -14.89 -3.31
N MET A 561 -22.59 -15.59 -4.45
CA MET A 561 -23.63 -16.52 -4.88
C MET A 561 -23.78 -17.70 -3.91
N ASP A 562 -22.69 -18.25 -3.40
CA ASP A 562 -22.72 -19.30 -2.38
C ASP A 562 -23.42 -18.79 -1.10
N MET A 563 -23.16 -17.55 -0.70
CA MET A 563 -23.79 -16.91 0.45
C MET A 563 -25.31 -16.66 0.21
N VAL A 564 -25.68 -16.11 -0.94
CA VAL A 564 -27.08 -15.88 -1.33
C VAL A 564 -27.91 -17.16 -1.25
N GLN A 565 -27.35 -18.28 -1.73
CA GLN A 565 -28.02 -19.57 -1.67
C GLN A 565 -28.24 -20.05 -0.22
N GLU A 566 -27.26 -19.84 0.64
CA GLU A 566 -27.35 -20.22 2.05
C GLU A 566 -28.38 -19.36 2.80
N VAL A 567 -28.38 -18.03 2.61
CA VAL A 567 -29.36 -17.14 3.24
C VAL A 567 -30.78 -17.51 2.80
N ARG A 568 -30.99 -17.77 1.49
CA ARG A 568 -32.30 -18.23 0.95
C ARG A 568 -32.68 -19.60 1.52
N ARG A 569 -31.72 -20.51 1.72
CA ARG A 569 -31.99 -21.81 2.36
C ARG A 569 -32.50 -21.61 3.78
N GLN A 570 -31.82 -20.79 4.57
CA GLN A 570 -32.21 -20.55 5.96
C GLN A 570 -33.59 -19.89 6.07
N PHE A 571 -33.89 -18.90 5.21
CA PHE A 571 -35.22 -18.29 5.20
C PHE A 571 -36.35 -19.26 4.84
N ARG A 572 -36.09 -20.31 4.06
CA ARG A 572 -37.08 -21.34 3.70
C ARG A 572 -37.18 -22.45 4.74
N GLU A 573 -36.05 -22.86 5.34
CA GLU A 573 -35.97 -24.10 6.13
C GLU A 573 -36.03 -23.84 7.61
N ILE A 574 -35.68 -22.67 8.12
CA ILE A 574 -35.73 -22.32 9.54
C ILE A 574 -37.06 -21.64 9.85
N PRO A 575 -38.01 -22.33 10.56
CA PRO A 575 -39.30 -21.73 10.88
C PRO A 575 -39.15 -20.49 11.78
N GLY A 576 -39.93 -19.46 11.47
CA GLY A 576 -39.98 -18.25 12.29
C GLY A 576 -38.77 -17.32 12.19
N ILE A 577 -37.86 -17.52 11.22
CA ILE A 577 -36.66 -16.66 11.08
C ILE A 577 -37.05 -15.25 10.65
N LEU A 578 -37.99 -15.10 9.70
CA LEU A 578 -38.47 -13.79 9.23
C LEU A 578 -39.36 -13.09 10.26
N GLU A 579 -40.05 -13.84 11.11
CA GLU A 579 -40.85 -13.32 12.22
C GLU A 579 -40.01 -13.00 13.46
N GLY A 580 -38.69 -13.30 13.44
CA GLY A 580 -37.76 -13.04 14.57
C GLY A 580 -37.88 -14.01 15.73
N THR A 581 -38.58 -15.13 15.55
CA THR A 581 -38.73 -16.21 16.56
C THR A 581 -37.76 -17.38 16.33
N GLY A 582 -37.28 -17.55 15.09
CA GLY A 582 -36.24 -18.52 14.74
C GLY A 582 -34.83 -17.94 14.92
N THR A 583 -33.85 -18.80 15.17
CA THR A 583 -32.44 -18.37 15.32
C THR A 583 -31.67 -18.71 14.07
N PRO A 584 -31.04 -17.70 13.38
CA PRO A 584 -30.20 -17.95 12.24
C PRO A 584 -28.94 -18.76 12.54
N GLU A 585 -28.50 -19.55 11.56
CA GLU A 585 -27.23 -20.29 11.63
C GLU A 585 -26.06 -19.42 11.16
N TYR A 586 -25.71 -18.37 11.94
CA TYR A 586 -24.66 -17.39 11.57
C TYR A 586 -23.31 -18.04 11.25
N GLY A 587 -22.91 -19.07 12.05
CA GLY A 587 -21.64 -19.77 11.85
C GLY A 587 -21.50 -20.45 10.49
N LYS A 588 -22.64 -20.83 9.85
CA LYS A 588 -22.64 -21.43 8.53
C LYS A 588 -22.27 -20.42 7.45
N CYS A 589 -22.77 -19.19 7.55
CA CYS A 589 -22.42 -18.09 6.65
C CYS A 589 -20.93 -17.74 6.78
N VAL A 590 -20.39 -17.66 8.01
CA VAL A 590 -18.95 -17.45 8.25
C VAL A 590 -18.10 -18.55 7.62
N GLU A 591 -18.51 -19.82 7.74
CA GLU A 591 -17.81 -20.97 7.14
C GLU A 591 -17.78 -20.90 5.63
N ILE A 592 -18.89 -20.54 4.98
CA ILE A 592 -19.02 -20.45 3.53
C ILE A 592 -18.13 -19.33 2.99
N SER A 593 -18.21 -18.10 3.53
CA SER A 593 -17.34 -17.00 3.14
C SER A 593 -15.86 -17.33 3.33
N THR A 594 -15.49 -17.99 4.45
CA THR A 594 -14.11 -18.40 4.71
C THR A 594 -13.61 -19.37 3.63
N LYS A 595 -14.36 -20.43 3.33
CA LYS A 595 -13.95 -21.43 2.31
C LYS A 595 -13.84 -20.82 0.93
N ALA A 596 -14.80 -19.98 0.56
CA ALA A 596 -14.81 -19.32 -0.73
C ALA A 596 -13.61 -18.36 -0.87
N ALA A 597 -13.36 -17.50 0.11
CA ALA A 597 -12.24 -16.56 0.11
C ALA A 597 -10.89 -17.27 -0.02
N LEU A 598 -10.67 -18.33 0.78
CA LEU A 598 -9.40 -19.09 0.75
C LEU A 598 -9.16 -19.80 -0.57
N ARG A 599 -10.21 -20.26 -1.24
CA ARG A 599 -10.12 -20.89 -2.57
C ARG A 599 -9.84 -19.87 -3.67
N GLU A 600 -10.58 -18.78 -3.66
CA GLU A 600 -10.57 -17.81 -4.75
C GLU A 600 -9.36 -16.85 -4.71
N MET A 601 -8.69 -16.65 -3.56
CA MET A 601 -7.49 -15.80 -3.48
C MET A 601 -6.24 -16.43 -4.14
N MET A 602 -6.24 -17.73 -4.41
CA MET A 602 -5.04 -18.45 -4.87
C MET A 602 -4.59 -18.03 -6.28
N LEU A 603 -5.54 -17.87 -7.21
CA LEU A 603 -5.22 -17.55 -8.59
C LEU A 603 -4.70 -16.11 -8.78
N PRO A 604 -5.35 -15.07 -8.22
CA PRO A 604 -4.78 -13.72 -8.21
C PRO A 604 -3.39 -13.65 -7.57
N GLY A 605 -3.19 -14.36 -6.45
CA GLY A 605 -1.88 -14.43 -5.79
C GLY A 605 -0.81 -15.08 -6.66
N ALA A 606 -1.12 -16.19 -7.31
CA ALA A 606 -0.19 -16.89 -8.20
C ALA A 606 0.24 -16.02 -9.41
N ILE A 607 -0.69 -15.31 -10.04
CA ILE A 607 -0.39 -14.41 -11.16
C ILE A 607 0.57 -13.30 -10.72
N THR A 608 0.34 -12.69 -9.57
CA THR A 608 1.18 -11.60 -9.05
C THR A 608 2.65 -12.01 -8.86
N ILE A 609 2.89 -13.25 -8.42
CA ILE A 609 4.23 -13.74 -8.11
C ILE A 609 4.90 -14.39 -9.33
N LEU A 610 4.18 -15.21 -10.08
CA LEU A 610 4.77 -16.01 -11.14
C LEU A 610 5.04 -15.21 -12.42
N THR A 611 4.23 -14.17 -12.70
CA THR A 611 4.39 -13.41 -13.95
C THR A 611 5.70 -12.62 -14.00
N PRO A 612 6.11 -11.83 -12.98
CA PRO A 612 7.42 -11.16 -13.03
C PRO A 612 8.58 -12.13 -13.10
N ILE A 613 8.50 -13.29 -12.44
CA ILE A 613 9.53 -14.35 -12.55
C ILE A 613 9.63 -14.85 -14.00
N ALA A 614 8.49 -15.18 -14.61
CA ALA A 614 8.46 -15.64 -15.99
C ALA A 614 9.01 -14.58 -16.95
N MET A 615 8.62 -13.31 -16.78
CA MET A 615 9.11 -12.21 -17.62
C MET A 615 10.62 -12.02 -17.51
N GLY A 616 11.16 -12.04 -16.29
CA GLY A 616 12.61 -11.89 -16.07
C GLY A 616 13.42 -13.05 -16.64
N LEU A 617 13.00 -14.29 -16.40
CA LEU A 617 13.73 -15.47 -16.84
C LEU A 617 13.63 -15.72 -18.36
N LEU A 618 12.50 -15.40 -18.98
CA LEU A 618 12.27 -15.67 -20.42
C LEU A 618 12.75 -14.53 -21.30
N LEU A 619 12.62 -13.26 -20.87
CA LEU A 619 12.84 -12.09 -21.70
C LEU A 619 13.99 -11.18 -21.20
N GLY A 620 14.51 -11.45 -19.99
CA GLY A 620 15.67 -10.75 -19.44
C GLY A 620 15.34 -9.47 -18.67
N ALA A 621 16.39 -8.81 -18.16
CA ALA A 621 16.28 -7.71 -17.19
C ALA A 621 15.55 -6.47 -17.76
N GLU A 622 15.87 -6.05 -18.97
CA GLU A 622 15.26 -4.87 -19.59
C GLU A 622 13.75 -5.06 -19.81
N ALA A 623 13.36 -6.27 -20.23
CA ALA A 623 11.97 -6.63 -20.45
C ALA A 623 11.18 -6.72 -19.13
N LEU A 624 11.76 -7.26 -18.06
CA LEU A 624 11.14 -7.26 -16.74
C LEU A 624 10.96 -5.84 -16.21
N GLY A 625 11.93 -4.94 -16.42
CA GLY A 625 11.79 -3.53 -16.07
C GLY A 625 10.60 -2.86 -16.77
N ALA A 626 10.42 -3.13 -18.08
CA ALA A 626 9.26 -2.64 -18.83
C ALA A 626 7.93 -3.23 -18.32
N TYR A 627 7.91 -4.52 -17.97
CA TYR A 627 6.76 -5.18 -17.35
C TYR A 627 6.37 -4.45 -16.04
N MET A 628 7.33 -4.21 -15.14
CA MET A 628 7.07 -3.52 -13.88
C MET A 628 6.53 -2.10 -14.09
N ALA A 629 7.04 -1.37 -15.08
CA ALA A 629 6.52 -0.06 -15.47
C ALA A 629 5.06 -0.16 -15.94
N GLY A 630 4.73 -1.14 -16.76
CA GLY A 630 3.36 -1.40 -17.22
C GLY A 630 2.40 -1.72 -16.07
N VAL A 631 2.80 -2.62 -15.15
CA VAL A 631 2.03 -2.95 -13.94
C VAL A 631 1.78 -1.71 -13.09
N THR A 632 2.81 -0.87 -12.90
CA THR A 632 2.70 0.32 -12.06
C THR A 632 1.73 1.33 -12.65
N VAL A 633 1.88 1.71 -13.92
CA VAL A 633 1.01 2.73 -14.57
C VAL A 633 -0.43 2.25 -14.62
N SER A 634 -0.67 1.05 -15.12
CA SER A 634 -2.02 0.48 -15.21
C SER A 634 -2.64 0.25 -13.82
N GLY A 635 -1.85 -0.31 -12.88
CA GLY A 635 -2.31 -0.59 -11.53
C GLY A 635 -2.73 0.64 -10.75
N VAL A 636 -1.98 1.74 -10.84
CA VAL A 636 -2.33 3.01 -10.20
C VAL A 636 -3.62 3.59 -10.78
N LEU A 637 -3.79 3.58 -12.10
CA LEU A 637 -5.01 4.06 -12.74
C LEU A 637 -6.24 3.25 -12.31
N TRP A 638 -6.15 1.92 -12.34
CA TRP A 638 -7.22 1.02 -11.92
C TRP A 638 -7.54 1.15 -10.43
N ALA A 639 -6.53 1.26 -9.58
CA ALA A 639 -6.71 1.43 -8.14
C ALA A 639 -7.48 2.72 -7.80
N ILE A 640 -7.07 3.87 -8.36
CA ILE A 640 -7.74 5.15 -8.12
C ILE A 640 -9.18 5.11 -8.65
N PHE A 641 -9.36 4.62 -9.89
CA PHE A 641 -10.68 4.48 -10.49
C PHE A 641 -11.62 3.68 -9.60
N GLN A 642 -11.22 2.49 -9.20
CA GLN A 642 -12.06 1.57 -8.44
C GLN A 642 -12.34 2.08 -7.03
N ASN A 643 -11.32 2.58 -6.33
CA ASN A 643 -11.48 3.13 -5.00
C ASN A 643 -12.48 4.31 -4.97
N ASN A 644 -12.33 5.25 -5.89
CA ASN A 644 -13.15 6.46 -5.91
C ASN A 644 -14.57 6.19 -6.44
N ALA A 645 -14.73 5.29 -7.42
CA ALA A 645 -16.05 4.87 -7.88
C ALA A 645 -16.84 4.20 -6.75
N GLY A 646 -16.22 3.20 -6.07
CA GLY A 646 -16.87 2.47 -4.99
C GLY A 646 -17.21 3.37 -3.80
N GLY A 647 -16.28 4.23 -3.35
CA GLY A 647 -16.56 5.18 -2.26
C GLY A 647 -17.64 6.21 -2.58
N ALA A 648 -17.73 6.63 -3.86
CA ALA A 648 -18.79 7.54 -4.28
C ALA A 648 -20.16 6.88 -4.32
N TRP A 649 -20.27 5.61 -4.76
CA TRP A 649 -21.54 4.86 -4.74
C TRP A 649 -22.04 4.62 -3.32
N ASP A 650 -21.15 4.23 -2.41
CA ASP A 650 -21.51 4.01 -1.01
C ASP A 650 -22.07 5.29 -0.35
N ASN A 651 -21.37 6.40 -0.49
CA ASN A 651 -21.87 7.68 0.03
C ASN A 651 -23.08 8.23 -0.74
N ALA A 652 -23.28 7.84 -1.99
CA ALA A 652 -24.53 8.13 -2.70
C ALA A 652 -25.72 7.36 -2.09
N LYS A 653 -25.56 6.07 -1.74
CA LYS A 653 -26.54 5.27 -1.00
C LYS A 653 -26.86 5.92 0.36
N LYS A 654 -25.83 6.26 1.16
CA LYS A 654 -25.99 6.89 2.47
C LYS A 654 -26.62 8.28 2.43
N SER A 655 -26.58 8.98 1.29
CA SER A 655 -27.28 10.27 1.12
C SER A 655 -28.79 10.17 1.35
N PHE A 656 -29.40 9.00 1.11
CA PHE A 656 -30.84 8.78 1.30
C PHE A 656 -31.23 8.52 2.76
N GLU A 657 -30.31 8.32 3.65
CA GLU A 657 -30.60 8.03 5.07
C GLU A 657 -31.22 9.22 5.78
N LYS A 658 -30.67 10.40 5.53
CA LYS A 658 -31.16 11.68 6.09
C LYS A 658 -32.20 12.36 5.19
N GLY A 659 -32.50 11.77 4.04
CA GLY A 659 -33.29 12.38 2.99
C GLY A 659 -32.45 13.31 2.11
N VAL A 660 -32.61 13.16 0.78
CA VAL A 660 -31.89 13.97 -0.21
C VAL A 660 -32.89 14.54 -1.21
N GLU A 661 -32.72 15.83 -1.53
CA GLU A 661 -33.55 16.50 -2.52
C GLU A 661 -33.07 16.21 -3.94
N ILE A 662 -33.96 15.70 -4.78
CA ILE A 662 -33.73 15.47 -6.21
C ILE A 662 -34.87 16.15 -6.97
N ASN A 663 -34.56 17.14 -7.79
CA ASN A 663 -35.52 17.89 -8.61
C ASN A 663 -36.72 18.50 -7.86
N GLY A 664 -36.50 18.92 -6.60
CA GLY A 664 -37.54 19.55 -5.76
C GLY A 664 -38.36 18.56 -4.93
N GLU A 665 -38.03 17.28 -4.96
CA GLU A 665 -38.68 16.23 -4.17
C GLU A 665 -37.64 15.57 -3.25
N ILE A 666 -38.01 15.29 -1.98
CA ILE A 666 -37.11 14.66 -1.00
C ILE A 666 -37.36 13.17 -0.99
N PHE A 667 -36.28 12.41 -1.23
CA PHE A 667 -36.27 10.95 -1.22
C PHE A 667 -35.52 10.41 0.00
N TYR A 668 -36.08 9.37 0.60
CA TYR A 668 -35.55 8.68 1.77
C TYR A 668 -35.23 7.22 1.47
N LYS A 669 -34.70 6.49 2.46
CA LYS A 669 -34.53 5.02 2.41
C LYS A 669 -35.80 4.33 1.86
N LYS A 670 -35.61 3.27 1.11
CA LYS A 670 -36.64 2.44 0.44
C LYS A 670 -37.32 3.08 -0.79
N SER A 671 -37.01 4.32 -1.15
CA SER A 671 -37.47 4.93 -2.41
C SER A 671 -36.82 4.25 -3.62
N GLU A 672 -37.41 4.39 -4.82
CA GLU A 672 -36.83 3.83 -6.05
C GLU A 672 -35.43 4.39 -6.37
N PRO A 673 -35.13 5.70 -6.19
CA PRO A 673 -33.76 6.20 -6.30
C PRO A 673 -32.79 5.57 -5.29
N HIS A 674 -33.24 5.31 -4.06
CA HIS A 674 -32.41 4.61 -3.07
C HIS A 674 -32.08 3.17 -3.54
N LYS A 675 -33.05 2.41 -4.05
CA LYS A 675 -32.77 1.06 -4.58
C LYS A 675 -31.79 1.07 -5.74
N ALA A 676 -31.85 2.08 -6.61
CA ALA A 676 -30.89 2.27 -7.67
C ALA A 676 -29.48 2.57 -7.14
N ALA A 677 -29.38 3.38 -6.07
CA ALA A 677 -28.12 3.67 -5.40
C ALA A 677 -27.53 2.43 -4.71
N VAL A 678 -28.36 1.60 -4.03
CA VAL A 678 -27.95 0.30 -3.47
C VAL A 678 -27.37 -0.61 -4.55
N THR A 679 -28.01 -0.68 -5.74
CA THR A 679 -27.46 -1.48 -6.86
C THR A 679 -26.10 -0.97 -7.30
N GLY A 680 -25.90 0.35 -7.35
CA GLY A 680 -24.59 0.94 -7.66
C GLY A 680 -23.53 0.62 -6.61
N ASP A 681 -23.88 0.69 -5.33
CA ASP A 681 -23.01 0.34 -4.21
C ASP A 681 -22.60 -1.13 -4.28
N THR A 682 -23.52 -2.05 -4.50
CA THR A 682 -23.23 -3.49 -4.71
C THR A 682 -22.22 -3.74 -5.85
N VAL A 683 -22.23 -2.93 -6.91
CA VAL A 683 -21.20 -2.96 -7.97
C VAL A 683 -19.90 -2.35 -7.50
N GLY A 684 -19.95 -1.30 -6.70
CA GLY A 684 -18.81 -0.58 -6.17
C GLY A 684 -18.03 -1.30 -5.07
N ASP A 685 -18.69 -2.15 -4.30
CA ASP A 685 -18.12 -2.88 -3.17
C ASP A 685 -16.90 -3.74 -3.54
N PRO A 686 -16.96 -4.61 -4.57
CA PRO A 686 -15.77 -5.35 -5.01
C PRO A 686 -14.65 -4.43 -5.52
N PHE A 687 -14.97 -3.23 -5.99
CA PHE A 687 -13.99 -2.25 -6.47
C PHE A 687 -13.23 -1.64 -5.30
N LYS A 688 -13.95 -1.06 -4.31
CA LYS A 688 -13.32 -0.28 -3.23
C LYS A 688 -12.65 -1.14 -2.17
N ASP A 689 -13.12 -2.39 -1.94
CA ASP A 689 -12.72 -3.19 -0.77
C ASP A 689 -11.95 -4.47 -1.14
N THR A 690 -11.99 -4.91 -2.39
CA THR A 690 -11.25 -6.10 -2.84
C THR A 690 -10.22 -5.76 -3.92
N SER A 691 -10.66 -5.40 -5.11
CA SER A 691 -9.79 -5.24 -6.28
C SER A 691 -8.91 -4.00 -6.18
N GLY A 692 -9.48 -2.83 -5.89
CA GLY A 692 -8.75 -1.56 -5.82
C GLY A 692 -7.58 -1.57 -4.83
N PRO A 693 -7.80 -1.89 -3.56
CA PRO A 693 -6.72 -1.96 -2.57
C PRO A 693 -5.66 -3.02 -2.89
N SER A 694 -6.06 -4.15 -3.48
CA SER A 694 -5.12 -5.22 -3.83
C SER A 694 -4.13 -4.83 -4.94
N MET A 695 -4.45 -3.78 -5.73
CA MET A 695 -3.52 -3.22 -6.73
C MET A 695 -2.25 -2.65 -6.10
N ASN A 696 -2.34 -2.08 -4.88
CA ASN A 696 -1.17 -1.56 -4.17
C ASN A 696 -0.12 -2.64 -3.96
N ILE A 697 -0.58 -3.82 -3.55
CA ILE A 697 0.27 -4.96 -3.26
C ILE A 697 0.78 -5.57 -4.57
N LEU A 698 -0.08 -5.71 -5.58
CA LEU A 698 0.31 -6.19 -6.91
C LEU A 698 1.49 -5.39 -7.47
N ILE A 699 1.43 -4.05 -7.42
CA ILE A 699 2.47 -3.15 -7.92
C ILE A 699 3.79 -3.36 -7.17
N LYS A 700 3.74 -3.34 -5.84
CA LYS A 700 4.95 -3.45 -4.99
C LYS A 700 5.54 -4.84 -5.01
N LEU A 701 4.72 -5.87 -4.87
CA LEU A 701 5.20 -7.25 -4.84
C LEU A 701 5.80 -7.66 -6.18
N SER A 702 5.21 -7.23 -7.31
CA SER A 702 5.81 -7.46 -8.64
C SER A 702 7.21 -6.84 -8.74
N SER A 703 7.40 -5.63 -8.18
CA SER A 703 8.69 -4.95 -8.16
C SER A 703 9.69 -5.62 -7.20
N LEU A 704 9.24 -6.07 -6.03
CA LEU A 704 10.08 -6.79 -5.05
C LEU A 704 10.51 -8.18 -5.55
N VAL A 705 9.61 -8.90 -6.23
CA VAL A 705 9.95 -10.19 -6.89
C VAL A 705 10.97 -9.93 -7.99
N GLY A 706 10.78 -8.87 -8.80
CA GLY A 706 11.76 -8.43 -9.77
C GLY A 706 13.13 -8.15 -9.17
N LEU A 707 13.16 -7.44 -8.03
CA LEU A 707 14.38 -7.14 -7.28
C LEU A 707 15.05 -8.42 -6.76
N ALA A 708 14.29 -9.39 -6.24
CA ALA A 708 14.82 -10.65 -5.72
C ALA A 708 15.50 -11.51 -6.81
N ILE A 709 15.02 -11.46 -8.05
CA ILE A 709 15.63 -12.19 -9.17
C ILE A 709 16.64 -11.36 -9.97
N ALA A 710 16.80 -10.06 -9.65
CA ALA A 710 17.69 -9.14 -10.35
C ALA A 710 19.13 -9.66 -10.49
N PRO A 711 19.78 -10.20 -9.45
CA PRO A 711 21.15 -10.74 -9.60
C PRO A 711 21.24 -11.92 -10.57
N LEU A 712 20.17 -12.71 -10.71
CA LEU A 712 20.14 -13.87 -11.62
C LEU A 712 20.13 -13.44 -13.09
N ILE A 713 19.46 -12.34 -13.40
CA ILE A 713 19.27 -11.80 -14.74
C ILE A 713 20.12 -10.57 -15.04
N ALA A 714 21.03 -10.21 -14.13
CA ALA A 714 21.95 -9.09 -14.30
C ALA A 714 22.79 -9.24 -15.57
N VAL A 715 22.99 -8.11 -16.26
CA VAL A 715 23.79 -8.05 -17.49
C VAL A 715 25.26 -8.05 -17.09
N GLU A 716 26.01 -9.09 -17.50
CA GLU A 716 27.47 -9.08 -17.38
C GLU A 716 28.01 -7.99 -18.32
N SER A 717 28.84 -7.08 -17.82
CA SER A 717 29.51 -6.11 -18.68
C SER A 717 30.34 -6.89 -19.71
N SER A 718 29.98 -6.73 -20.99
CA SER A 718 30.57 -7.45 -22.11
C SER A 718 32.06 -7.18 -22.36
N ASP A 719 32.64 -6.22 -21.58
CA ASP A 719 34.02 -5.76 -21.82
C ASP A 719 35.12 -6.66 -21.21
N CYS A 720 34.77 -7.69 -20.41
CA CYS A 720 35.78 -8.57 -19.79
C CYS A 720 36.07 -9.90 -20.54
N LYS A 721 35.27 -10.26 -21.55
CA LYS A 721 35.40 -11.62 -22.16
C LYS A 721 36.37 -11.75 -23.37
N THR A 722 37.00 -10.67 -23.82
CA THR A 722 37.82 -10.73 -25.07
C THR A 722 39.33 -10.58 -24.89
N MET A 723 39.87 -10.63 -23.65
CA MET A 723 41.33 -10.53 -23.45
C MET A 723 41.88 -11.57 -22.50
N GLU A 724 42.07 -12.80 -22.95
CA GLU A 724 43.11 -13.68 -22.41
C GLU A 724 44.47 -13.11 -22.79
N GLY A 725 45.19 -12.55 -21.81
CA GLY A 725 46.63 -12.25 -21.97
C GLY A 725 47.13 -10.84 -21.61
N LYS A 726 46.29 -9.89 -21.11
CA LYS A 726 46.81 -8.58 -20.64
C LYS A 726 46.28 -8.28 -19.25
N ALA A 727 47.19 -7.82 -18.37
CA ALA A 727 46.85 -7.46 -17.01
C ALA A 727 45.80 -6.35 -16.97
N CYS A 728 44.65 -6.63 -16.36
CA CYS A 728 43.56 -5.68 -16.15
C CYS A 728 43.63 -5.16 -14.71
N GLU A 729 43.85 -3.87 -14.53
CA GLU A 729 43.68 -3.20 -13.23
C GLU A 729 42.20 -2.85 -13.06
N MET A 730 41.53 -3.53 -12.12
CA MET A 730 40.19 -3.17 -11.73
C MET A 730 40.20 -1.91 -10.87
N LYS A 731 39.76 -0.78 -11.39
CA LYS A 731 39.27 0.36 -10.62
C LYS A 731 37.75 0.38 -10.69
N GLN A 732 37.12 0.10 -9.58
CA GLN A 732 35.67 0.32 -9.34
C GLN A 732 34.71 -0.42 -10.30
N GLY A 733 34.91 -1.72 -10.53
CA GLY A 733 33.94 -2.53 -11.29
C GLY A 733 33.86 -2.23 -12.81
N LYS A 734 34.76 -1.38 -13.35
CA LYS A 734 34.90 -1.16 -14.79
C LYS A 734 36.34 -1.41 -15.20
N CYS A 735 36.50 -2.19 -16.27
CA CYS A 735 37.80 -2.47 -16.87
C CYS A 735 38.23 -1.25 -17.72
N CYS A 736 39.20 -0.47 -17.28
CA CYS A 736 39.80 0.61 -18.08
C CYS A 736 41.07 0.11 -18.75
N MET A 737 41.12 0.11 -20.10
CA MET A 737 42.36 -0.13 -20.84
C MET A 737 43.28 1.10 -20.72
N LYS A 738 44.51 0.88 -20.26
CA LYS A 738 45.63 1.79 -20.58
C LYS A 738 46.09 1.47 -21.99
N VAL A 739 45.90 2.42 -22.87
CA VAL A 739 46.63 2.40 -24.19
C VAL A 739 48.03 2.89 -23.89
N GLU A 740 49.03 1.97 -23.94
CA GLU A 740 50.43 2.37 -24.06
C GLU A 740 50.62 2.88 -25.50
N GLU A 741 50.88 4.15 -25.65
CA GLU A 741 51.47 4.68 -26.91
C GLU A 741 52.82 4.05 -27.10
N SER A 742 52.89 3.03 -27.95
CA SER A 742 54.16 2.65 -28.58
C SER A 742 54.44 3.61 -29.76
N ALA A 743 55.38 4.50 -29.53
CA ALA A 743 56.04 5.19 -30.65
C ALA A 743 56.69 4.17 -31.59
N GLU A 744 56.35 4.28 -32.85
CA GLU A 744 57.06 3.91 -34.07
C GLU A 744 56.13 3.28 -35.13
N ASN A 745 55.67 4.16 -36.04
CA ASN A 745 55.94 4.04 -37.47
C ASN A 745 55.18 5.14 -38.26
N GLU A 746 55.94 6.08 -38.78
CA GLU A 746 55.54 6.92 -39.87
C GLU A 746 55.30 6.07 -41.11
N ASN A 747 54.14 6.26 -41.73
CA ASN A 747 53.79 6.13 -43.14
C ASN A 747 52.42 5.48 -43.33
N ALA A 748 51.40 6.29 -43.44
CA ALA A 748 50.25 5.97 -44.29
C ALA A 748 49.38 7.22 -44.50
N ALA A 749 49.46 7.71 -45.71
CA ALA A 749 48.44 8.35 -46.55
C ALA A 749 47.46 9.32 -45.92
N ALA A 750 47.66 10.62 -46.20
CA ALA A 750 46.66 11.68 -46.07
C ALA A 750 45.38 11.32 -46.85
N VAL A 751 44.27 11.19 -46.17
CA VAL A 751 42.95 11.18 -46.79
C VAL A 751 42.51 12.65 -46.96
N ASP A 752 42.36 13.00 -48.25
CA ASP A 752 41.95 14.32 -48.72
C ASP A 752 40.57 14.70 -48.24
N THR A 753 40.50 15.73 -47.38
CA THR A 753 39.25 16.29 -46.80
C THR A 753 38.59 17.34 -47.69
N THR A 754 39.05 17.53 -48.90
CA THR A 754 38.54 18.53 -49.88
C THR A 754 37.21 18.12 -50.53
N SER A 755 36.93 16.80 -50.66
CA SER A 755 35.68 16.33 -51.28
C SER A 755 34.42 16.48 -50.39
N PHE A 756 34.58 16.62 -49.08
CA PHE A 756 33.44 16.74 -48.17
C PHE A 756 32.96 18.21 -48.03
N LYS A 757 33.85 19.18 -48.25
CA LYS A 757 33.46 20.60 -48.23
C LYS A 757 32.72 21.02 -49.49
N GLU A 758 33.08 20.50 -50.67
CA GLU A 758 32.36 20.78 -51.93
C GLU A 758 30.95 20.18 -51.99
N ALA A 759 30.72 19.03 -51.31
CA ALA A 759 29.39 18.45 -51.22
C ALA A 759 28.43 19.25 -50.34
N VAL A 760 28.93 19.93 -49.31
CA VAL A 760 28.11 20.76 -48.39
C VAL A 760 27.81 22.14 -48.99
N GLU A 761 28.68 22.71 -49.82
CA GLU A 761 28.42 23.98 -50.52
C GLU A 761 27.46 23.83 -51.69
N ASN A 762 27.47 22.70 -52.38
CA ASN A 762 26.51 22.42 -53.45
C ASN A 762 25.09 22.10 -52.97
N ALA A 763 24.93 21.63 -51.72
CA ALA A 763 23.62 21.41 -51.09
C ALA A 763 22.97 22.74 -50.64
N LYS A 764 23.75 23.74 -50.27
CA LYS A 764 23.23 25.07 -49.86
C LYS A 764 22.79 25.96 -51.03
N SER A 765 23.32 25.75 -52.22
CA SER A 765 22.95 26.54 -53.41
C SER A 765 21.71 26.06 -54.16
N SER A 766 21.14 24.90 -53.77
CA SER A 766 19.91 24.35 -54.36
C SER A 766 18.64 24.69 -53.58
N GLU A 767 18.73 25.26 -52.36
CA GLU A 767 17.57 25.71 -51.58
C GLU A 767 17.21 27.20 -51.79
N GLU A 768 18.00 27.99 -52.50
CA GLU A 768 17.66 29.37 -52.84
C GLU A 768 16.97 29.55 -54.21
N LYS A 769 16.60 28.47 -54.89
CA LYS A 769 15.87 28.50 -56.16
C LYS A 769 14.67 27.58 -56.21
N LYS A 770 13.81 27.60 -55.17
CA LYS A 770 12.41 27.16 -55.34
C LYS A 770 11.47 28.01 -54.48
#